data_fa6e3c4c651cbb6d8d70bc4013ba44d8
#
_entry.id   fa6e3c4c651cbb6d8d70bc4013ba44d8
#
_cell.length_a   1.000
_cell.length_b   1.000
_cell.length_c   1.000
_cell.angle_alpha   90.00
_cell.angle_beta   90.00
_cell.angle_gamma   90.00
#
_symmetry.space_group_name_H-M   'P 1'
#
loop_
_entity.id
_entity.type
_entity.pdbx_description
1 polymer ?
#
loop_
_entity_poly.entity_id
_entity_poly.type
_entity_poly.pdbx_seq_one_letter_code
_entity_poly.pdbx_strand_id
1 'polypeptide(L)'
;MQKGNIGVTTENIFPVIKKFLYSDHEIFLREMVSNAVDATQKLKTLAAQGEYKQELGDLTVRVNLDADKGTITISDHGIGMTEEEIDKYINQIAFSGVTDFLEKYKDNANNIIGHFGLGFYSSFMVAKKVEIITKSWKEGSKAVKLSCDGSPAYEIDDAEREAHGSDIILYIDDDCKEFLDKFKLEGLLNKYCKFMAVPVAFGKKTEWKDGKQVDTEEDNIINSVEPLWTKTPSTLKDEDYKSFYRTLYPMSDEPLFWIHLNVDYPFNLTGILYFPKIKSSIELQKNKIQLYCNQVFVTDQVEGIVPEFLTLLHGVIDSPDIPLNVSRSYLQSDREVKKISTYITKKVADRLKAIFSENRKEYEEKWDDLKLFINYGILSEEGFYDRAKEFALFKDTEGKYFTFDEYKTLIEANQKDKDDQLVYLYATDKDDQYSYIKAAQDKGYSVLLLDGQLDVPTIQTLEQKFEKSHFTRVDSDIIDRLIVKSDAPKNNLSEGESDNLSAVFRTQLPKLDHTEFMVQVDALGAESRPVVITQNEYMRRMKEMSKFQPGMSFYGQMPDSFNLVLNSDHPLVKKVLDESAAATKEALQPIEAELKGQEARLAAIRAQQEKKKYDELTQEDKDQKAEAEKAVQEQKDKKTAVIADYAKGNSVVHQLIDLALLQNGMLKGEALDKFLKRSVDLIK
;
A
#
# COMPACT_ATOMS: atom_id res chain seq x y z
N MET A 1 29.47 48.21 15.82
CA MET A 1 29.07 46.78 15.73
C MET A 1 28.70 46.38 17.15
N GLN A 2 27.42 46.21 17.42
CA GLN A 2 26.95 45.84 18.78
C GLN A 2 26.94 44.30 18.84
N LYS A 3 27.70 43.70 19.75
CA LYS A 3 27.68 42.26 20.02
C LYS A 3 26.91 42.07 21.34
N GLY A 4 25.92 41.17 21.28
CA GLY A 4 25.16 40.77 22.46
C GLY A 4 24.95 39.24 22.44
N ASN A 5 24.68 38.65 23.60
CA ASN A 5 24.31 37.26 23.74
C ASN A 5 22.79 37.16 23.77
N ILE A 6 22.26 36.12 23.11
CA ILE A 6 20.84 35.75 23.23
C ILE A 6 20.69 35.11 24.61
N GLY A 7 19.88 35.70 25.47
CA GLY A 7 19.56 35.17 26.78
C GLY A 7 18.20 34.47 26.77
N VAL A 8 18.10 33.39 27.54
CA VAL A 8 16.83 32.69 27.79
C VAL A 8 16.56 32.76 29.31
N THR A 9 15.36 33.20 29.68
CA THR A 9 14.91 33.17 31.06
C THR A 9 14.13 31.90 31.34
N THR A 10 14.39 31.23 32.44
CA THR A 10 13.76 29.96 32.84
C THR A 10 12.24 30.09 32.95
N GLU A 11 11.76 31.27 33.42
CA GLU A 11 10.31 31.57 33.50
C GLU A 11 9.57 31.49 32.18
N ASN A 12 10.25 31.76 31.05
CA ASN A 12 9.65 31.72 29.73
C ASN A 12 9.77 30.35 29.08
N ILE A 13 10.74 29.52 29.44
CA ILE A 13 11.00 28.24 28.80
C ILE A 13 10.10 27.14 29.36
N PHE A 14 9.79 27.12 30.66
CA PHE A 14 8.94 26.12 31.29
C PHE A 14 7.54 26.00 30.65
N PRO A 15 6.80 27.11 30.41
CA PRO A 15 5.53 27.03 29.70
C PRO A 15 5.63 26.47 28.27
N VAL A 16 6.77 26.75 27.60
CA VAL A 16 7.02 26.22 26.26
C VAL A 16 7.28 24.73 26.31
N ILE A 17 8.07 24.25 27.27
CA ILE A 17 8.32 22.80 27.46
C ILE A 17 7.00 22.08 27.78
N LYS A 18 6.24 22.59 28.74
CA LYS A 18 4.98 22.02 29.21
C LYS A 18 3.92 21.94 28.09
N LYS A 19 3.88 22.92 27.17
CA LYS A 19 2.79 23.08 26.21
C LYS A 19 3.13 22.65 24.78
N PHE A 20 4.41 22.66 24.40
CA PHE A 20 4.81 22.49 22.99
C PHE A 20 5.88 21.43 22.72
N LEU A 21 6.61 20.98 23.76
CA LEU A 21 7.70 20.02 23.56
C LEU A 21 7.19 18.60 23.30
N TYR A 22 6.09 18.25 23.93
CA TYR A 22 5.48 16.93 23.81
C TYR A 22 4.03 17.05 23.35
N SER A 23 3.68 16.29 22.32
CA SER A 23 2.34 16.29 21.74
C SER A 23 1.31 15.48 22.55
N ASP A 24 1.78 14.59 23.42
CA ASP A 24 0.95 13.66 24.17
C ASP A 24 1.44 13.56 25.62
N HIS A 25 0.54 13.74 26.57
CA HIS A 25 0.83 13.65 28.00
C HIS A 25 1.28 12.24 28.42
N GLU A 26 0.83 11.20 27.76
CA GLU A 26 1.21 9.80 28.07
C GLU A 26 2.72 9.55 28.02
N ILE A 27 3.47 10.37 27.29
CA ILE A 27 4.92 10.25 27.10
C ILE A 27 5.70 10.42 28.41
N PHE A 28 5.14 11.11 29.42
CA PHE A 28 5.82 11.28 30.70
C PHE A 28 6.28 9.95 31.31
N LEU A 29 5.43 8.93 31.22
CA LEU A 29 5.72 7.62 31.82
C LEU A 29 6.89 6.94 31.11
N ARG A 30 6.90 6.98 29.77
CA ARG A 30 8.01 6.48 28.97
C ARG A 30 9.33 7.15 29.35
N GLU A 31 9.35 8.47 29.45
CA GLU A 31 10.55 9.23 29.75
C GLU A 31 11.05 8.94 31.17
N MET A 32 10.14 8.87 32.17
CA MET A 32 10.54 8.58 33.55
C MET A 32 11.10 7.16 33.71
N VAL A 33 10.43 6.16 33.14
CA VAL A 33 10.91 4.77 33.19
C VAL A 33 12.20 4.60 32.37
N SER A 34 12.34 5.29 31.23
CA SER A 34 13.58 5.26 30.42
C SER A 34 14.76 5.84 31.21
N ASN A 35 14.56 6.93 31.97
CA ASN A 35 15.62 7.50 32.81
C ASN A 35 16.07 6.52 33.91
N ALA A 36 15.15 5.80 34.54
CA ALA A 36 15.44 4.77 35.53
C ALA A 36 16.20 3.57 34.91
N VAL A 37 15.80 3.14 33.69
CA VAL A 37 16.52 2.12 32.92
C VAL A 37 17.93 2.57 32.56
N ASP A 38 18.11 3.80 32.11
CA ASP A 38 19.42 4.37 31.77
C ASP A 38 20.34 4.46 33.00
N ALA A 39 19.81 4.88 34.16
CA ALA A 39 20.56 4.91 35.42
C ALA A 39 21.06 3.50 35.81
N THR A 40 20.20 2.49 35.59
CA THR A 40 20.53 1.07 35.86
C THR A 40 21.54 0.53 34.85
N GLN A 41 21.41 0.84 33.56
CA GLN A 41 22.37 0.45 32.53
C GLN A 41 23.75 1.08 32.73
N LYS A 42 23.80 2.34 33.17
CA LYS A 42 25.04 2.99 33.55
C LYS A 42 25.74 2.24 34.69
N LEU A 43 25.01 1.80 35.71
CA LEU A 43 25.57 1.00 36.79
C LEU A 43 26.14 -0.33 36.31
N LYS A 44 25.39 -1.06 35.42
CA LYS A 44 25.88 -2.29 34.79
C LYS A 44 27.19 -2.04 34.02
N THR A 45 27.28 -0.93 33.30
CA THR A 45 28.49 -0.54 32.57
C THR A 45 29.66 -0.32 33.49
N LEU A 46 29.46 0.42 34.60
CA LEU A 46 30.50 0.66 35.64
C LEU A 46 30.97 -0.63 36.31
N ALA A 47 30.05 -1.59 36.55
CA ALA A 47 30.39 -2.89 37.08
C ALA A 47 31.21 -3.70 36.09
N ALA A 48 30.84 -3.71 34.81
CA ALA A 48 31.58 -4.39 33.73
C ALA A 48 33.00 -3.81 33.55
N GLN A 49 33.20 -2.54 33.81
CA GLN A 49 34.51 -1.86 33.79
C GLN A 49 35.31 -2.04 35.08
N GLY A 50 34.70 -2.64 36.12
CA GLY A 50 35.33 -2.83 37.43
C GLY A 50 35.40 -1.56 38.30
N GLU A 51 34.72 -0.48 37.90
CA GLU A 51 34.61 0.73 38.70
C GLU A 51 33.62 0.53 39.88
N TYR A 52 32.51 -0.17 39.66
CA TYR A 52 31.58 -0.61 40.69
C TYR A 52 31.94 -2.02 41.16
N LYS A 53 32.34 -2.19 42.41
CA LYS A 53 32.92 -3.44 42.97
C LYS A 53 31.95 -4.22 43.84
N GLN A 54 30.77 -3.68 44.13
CA GLN A 54 29.77 -4.37 44.93
C GLN A 54 28.91 -5.30 44.03
N GLU A 55 28.14 -6.17 44.63
CA GLU A 55 27.13 -6.95 43.91
C GLU A 55 26.03 -6.02 43.40
N LEU A 56 25.60 -6.26 42.18
CA LEU A 56 24.59 -5.39 41.54
C LEU A 56 23.22 -5.51 42.24
N GLY A 57 22.92 -6.63 42.89
CA GLY A 57 21.65 -6.84 43.58
C GLY A 57 20.45 -6.87 42.64
N ASP A 58 19.29 -6.48 43.15
CA ASP A 58 18.07 -6.37 42.37
C ASP A 58 18.02 -5.04 41.58
N LEU A 59 18.08 -5.13 40.27
CA LEU A 59 18.08 -4.00 39.36
C LEU A 59 16.70 -3.71 38.75
N THR A 60 15.63 -4.29 39.30
CA THR A 60 14.26 -4.09 38.82
C THR A 60 13.83 -2.63 39.03
N VAL A 61 13.39 -1.98 37.96
CA VAL A 61 12.70 -0.69 38.03
C VAL A 61 11.26 -0.93 38.47
N ARG A 62 10.81 -0.26 39.52
CA ARG A 62 9.45 -0.42 40.06
C ARG A 62 8.61 0.80 39.82
N VAL A 63 7.41 0.61 39.26
CA VAL A 63 6.39 1.65 39.14
C VAL A 63 5.29 1.33 40.15
N ASN A 64 5.05 2.26 41.06
CA ASN A 64 4.07 2.13 42.12
C ASN A 64 3.00 3.25 42.00
N LEU A 65 1.74 2.84 42.09
CA LEU A 65 0.59 3.76 42.07
C LEU A 65 -0.02 3.81 43.49
N ASP A 66 -0.10 4.99 44.05
CA ASP A 66 -0.88 5.26 45.26
C ASP A 66 -2.02 6.24 44.92
N ALA A 67 -3.18 5.67 44.58
CA ALA A 67 -4.33 6.45 44.16
C ALA A 67 -4.90 7.34 45.28
N ASP A 68 -4.74 6.94 46.57
CA ASP A 68 -5.24 7.68 47.72
C ASP A 68 -4.41 8.93 47.95
N LYS A 69 -3.09 8.83 47.77
CA LYS A 69 -2.18 10.00 47.85
C LYS A 69 -2.11 10.78 46.52
N GLY A 70 -2.66 10.22 45.41
CA GLY A 70 -2.58 10.81 44.08
C GLY A 70 -1.16 10.83 43.54
N THR A 71 -0.36 9.77 43.80
CA THR A 71 1.05 9.71 43.42
C THR A 71 1.39 8.49 42.54
N ILE A 72 2.32 8.71 41.61
CA ILE A 72 3.02 7.66 40.88
C ILE A 72 4.50 7.76 41.26
N THR A 73 5.08 6.64 41.70
CA THR A 73 6.49 6.56 42.06
C THR A 73 7.23 5.62 41.13
N ILE A 74 8.35 6.10 40.56
CA ILE A 74 9.28 5.29 39.77
C ILE A 74 10.57 5.14 40.56
N SER A 75 10.91 3.89 40.89
CA SER A 75 12.07 3.55 41.74
C SER A 75 13.08 2.75 40.95
N ASP A 76 14.37 3.13 41.03
CA ASP A 76 15.49 2.38 40.45
C ASP A 76 16.62 2.14 41.51
N HIS A 77 17.48 1.19 41.20
CA HIS A 77 18.72 0.92 41.94
C HIS A 77 19.94 1.14 41.03
N GLY A 78 19.85 2.18 40.17
CA GLY A 78 20.91 2.61 39.27
C GLY A 78 22.01 3.40 39.96
N ILE A 79 22.70 4.25 39.20
CA ILE A 79 23.83 5.04 39.71
C ILE A 79 23.44 6.09 40.76
N GLY A 80 22.18 6.50 40.86
CA GLY A 80 21.76 7.63 41.69
C GLY A 80 22.51 8.93 41.40
N MET A 81 22.33 9.94 42.24
CA MET A 81 22.96 11.25 42.06
C MET A 81 23.44 11.83 43.39
N THR A 82 24.54 12.62 43.35
CA THR A 82 24.92 13.51 44.42
C THR A 82 24.19 14.86 44.29
N GLU A 83 24.27 15.72 45.30
CA GLU A 83 23.67 17.06 45.22
C GLU A 83 24.23 17.87 44.06
N GLU A 84 25.52 17.82 43.81
CA GLU A 84 26.16 18.50 42.67
C GLU A 84 25.72 17.92 41.32
N GLU A 85 25.45 16.62 41.27
CA GLU A 85 24.93 15.94 40.05
C GLU A 85 23.48 16.33 39.80
N ILE A 86 22.65 16.53 40.83
CA ILE A 86 21.30 17.08 40.69
C ILE A 86 21.35 18.47 40.08
N ASP A 87 22.20 19.37 40.64
CA ASP A 87 22.33 20.71 40.12
C ASP A 87 22.81 20.75 38.67
N LYS A 88 23.69 19.83 38.30
CA LYS A 88 24.22 19.74 36.93
C LYS A 88 23.26 19.13 35.92
N TYR A 89 22.55 18.03 36.27
CA TYR A 89 21.83 17.20 35.33
C TYR A 89 20.30 17.31 35.41
N ILE A 90 19.77 17.83 36.54
CA ILE A 90 18.33 18.02 36.72
C ILE A 90 17.98 19.52 36.67
N ASN A 91 18.75 20.37 37.38
CA ASN A 91 18.44 21.79 37.49
C ASN A 91 18.93 22.62 36.29
N GLN A 92 19.67 22.01 35.33
CA GLN A 92 20.07 22.67 34.08
C GLN A 92 19.28 22.08 32.92
N ILE A 93 18.38 22.88 32.35
CA ILE A 93 17.53 22.48 31.22
C ILE A 93 18.39 22.19 29.99
N ALA A 94 18.09 21.09 29.29
CA ALA A 94 18.79 20.61 28.08
C ALA A 94 20.28 20.24 28.33
N PHE A 95 20.65 19.92 29.55
CA PHE A 95 21.95 19.36 29.88
C PHE A 95 21.84 17.88 30.23
N SER A 96 22.53 17.04 29.48
CA SER A 96 22.43 15.55 29.64
C SER A 96 23.76 15.01 30.17
N GLY A 97 23.70 14.28 31.27
CA GLY A 97 24.86 13.50 31.80
C GLY A 97 25.23 12.30 30.93
N VAL A 98 24.45 12.02 29.87
CA VAL A 98 24.74 10.98 28.91
C VAL A 98 25.94 11.31 28.04
N THR A 99 26.09 12.58 27.63
CA THR A 99 27.23 13.01 26.81
C THR A 99 28.55 12.76 27.52
N ASP A 100 28.65 13.20 28.79
CA ASP A 100 29.85 13.01 29.62
C ASP A 100 30.14 11.50 29.80
N PHE A 101 29.09 10.70 29.98
CA PHE A 101 29.22 9.25 30.16
C PHE A 101 29.64 8.52 28.85
N LEU A 102 29.04 8.86 27.71
CA LEU A 102 29.40 8.31 26.41
C LEU A 102 30.83 8.69 25.98
N GLU A 103 31.29 9.90 26.28
CA GLU A 103 32.68 10.30 26.01
C GLU A 103 33.69 9.48 26.79
N LYS A 104 33.35 9.09 28.03
CA LYS A 104 34.22 8.29 28.89
C LYS A 104 34.19 6.81 28.58
N TYR A 105 33.05 6.26 28.11
CA TYR A 105 32.81 4.81 27.98
C TYR A 105 32.35 4.42 26.56
N LYS A 106 32.91 5.02 25.49
CA LYS A 106 32.49 4.95 24.07
C LYS A 106 32.19 3.54 23.55
N ASP A 107 32.94 2.54 23.97
CA ASP A 107 32.84 1.18 23.41
C ASP A 107 31.74 0.29 24.08
N ASN A 108 31.16 0.73 25.19
CA ASN A 108 30.24 -0.09 26.00
C ASN A 108 28.91 0.61 26.36
N ALA A 109 28.67 1.80 25.85
CA ALA A 109 27.54 2.65 26.26
C ALA A 109 26.45 2.82 25.17
N ASN A 110 26.42 1.95 24.16
CA ASN A 110 25.48 2.05 23.01
C ASN A 110 23.99 1.86 23.38
N ASN A 111 23.68 1.43 24.60
CA ASN A 111 22.31 1.12 25.03
C ASN A 111 21.66 2.22 25.89
N ILE A 112 22.23 3.42 25.93
CA ILE A 112 21.66 4.54 26.68
C ILE A 112 20.66 5.28 25.81
N ILE A 113 19.51 5.61 26.40
CA ILE A 113 18.32 6.11 25.69
C ILE A 113 18.26 7.65 25.72
N GLY A 114 18.59 8.28 26.85
CA GLY A 114 18.38 9.72 27.11
C GLY A 114 19.50 10.60 26.58
N HIS A 115 19.28 11.37 25.50
CA HIS A 115 20.29 12.24 24.90
C HIS A 115 20.06 13.76 25.10
N PHE A 116 18.80 14.17 25.38
CA PHE A 116 18.43 15.60 25.27
C PHE A 116 18.40 16.36 26.59
N GLY A 117 18.47 15.69 27.75
CA GLY A 117 18.37 16.36 29.06
C GLY A 117 17.03 17.05 29.32
N LEU A 118 15.96 16.60 28.64
CA LEU A 118 14.63 17.21 28.73
C LEU A 118 13.57 16.21 29.24
N GLY A 119 13.87 14.91 29.27
CA GLY A 119 12.93 13.87 29.65
C GLY A 119 12.29 14.04 31.01
N PHE A 120 13.10 14.49 32.02
CA PHE A 120 12.60 14.74 33.36
C PHE A 120 11.48 15.81 33.40
N TYR A 121 11.59 16.84 32.58
CA TYR A 121 10.59 17.91 32.54
C TYR A 121 9.23 17.50 31.95
N SER A 122 9.16 16.37 31.29
CA SER A 122 7.87 15.81 30.86
C SER A 122 6.95 15.43 32.01
N SER A 123 7.52 15.21 33.22
CA SER A 123 6.76 14.95 34.44
C SER A 123 5.79 16.08 34.80
N PHE A 124 6.15 17.33 34.51
CA PHE A 124 5.32 18.51 34.79
C PHE A 124 4.14 18.70 33.81
N MET A 125 4.01 17.83 32.82
CA MET A 125 2.80 17.78 32.00
C MET A 125 1.62 17.19 32.76
N VAL A 126 1.91 16.33 33.74
CA VAL A 126 0.88 15.54 34.47
C VAL A 126 0.97 15.76 36.00
N ALA A 127 2.09 16.26 36.50
CA ALA A 127 2.32 16.43 37.94
C ALA A 127 2.36 17.90 38.30
N LYS A 128 1.69 18.26 39.41
CA LYS A 128 1.78 19.57 40.07
C LYS A 128 3.01 19.75 40.96
N LYS A 129 3.62 18.63 41.33
CA LYS A 129 4.85 18.59 42.13
C LYS A 129 5.60 17.30 41.83
N VAL A 130 6.94 17.37 41.80
CA VAL A 130 7.80 16.18 41.66
C VAL A 130 8.81 16.21 42.81
N GLU A 131 9.03 15.05 43.42
CA GLU A 131 10.09 14.84 44.40
C GLU A 131 11.05 13.78 43.88
N ILE A 132 12.36 14.00 44.06
CA ILE A 132 13.40 13.00 43.73
C ILE A 132 14.16 12.72 45.01
N ILE A 133 14.10 11.47 45.48
CA ILE A 133 14.95 11.01 46.60
C ILE A 133 16.03 10.13 45.97
N THR A 134 17.29 10.53 46.10
CA THR A 134 18.38 9.84 45.40
C THR A 134 19.64 9.72 46.26
N LYS A 135 20.41 8.66 46.01
CA LYS A 135 21.71 8.39 46.61
C LYS A 135 22.66 7.85 45.55
N SER A 136 23.79 8.52 45.40
CA SER A 136 24.81 8.09 44.44
C SER A 136 25.46 6.76 44.85
N TRP A 137 25.87 5.97 43.85
CA TRP A 137 26.67 4.75 44.02
C TRP A 137 28.07 5.00 44.58
N LYS A 138 28.54 6.23 44.54
CA LYS A 138 29.86 6.63 45.00
C LYS A 138 29.98 6.43 46.50
N GLU A 139 31.12 5.87 46.95
CA GLU A 139 31.36 5.60 48.35
C GLU A 139 31.29 6.87 49.20
N GLY A 140 30.61 6.81 50.33
CA GLY A 140 30.42 7.93 51.23
C GLY A 140 29.32 8.94 50.83
N SER A 141 28.59 8.68 49.72
CA SER A 141 27.49 9.56 49.30
C SER A 141 26.34 9.55 50.30
N LYS A 142 25.80 10.74 50.57
CA LYS A 142 24.56 10.92 51.34
C LYS A 142 23.35 10.88 50.41
N ALA A 143 22.21 10.49 50.95
CA ALA A 143 20.96 10.63 50.26
C ALA A 143 20.45 12.07 50.32
N VAL A 144 19.89 12.56 49.25
CA VAL A 144 19.33 13.93 49.13
C VAL A 144 17.95 13.86 48.52
N LYS A 145 17.11 14.85 48.84
CA LYS A 145 15.76 15.00 48.32
C LYS A 145 15.67 16.34 47.61
N LEU A 146 15.35 16.31 46.32
CA LEU A 146 14.93 17.46 45.51
C LEU A 146 13.41 17.57 45.53
N SER A 147 12.86 18.75 45.67
CA SER A 147 11.42 19.06 45.55
C SER A 147 11.23 20.21 44.57
N CYS A 148 10.39 20.05 43.56
CA CYS A 148 10.09 21.06 42.54
C CYS A 148 8.60 20.99 42.14
N ASP A 149 7.96 22.15 41.99
CA ASP A 149 6.55 22.31 41.64
C ASP A 149 6.34 22.72 40.16
N GLY A 150 7.40 22.67 39.36
CA GLY A 150 7.37 23.11 37.96
C GLY A 150 7.55 24.61 37.79
N SER A 151 7.83 25.35 38.85
CA SER A 151 8.38 26.69 38.78
C SER A 151 9.93 26.63 38.66
N PRO A 152 10.62 27.75 38.39
CA PRO A 152 12.07 27.79 38.38
C PRO A 152 12.72 27.56 39.76
N ALA A 153 11.92 27.59 40.84
CA ALA A 153 12.38 27.35 42.20
C ALA A 153 12.37 25.83 42.52
N TYR A 154 13.38 25.44 43.29
CA TYR A 154 13.48 24.08 43.82
C TYR A 154 14.02 24.13 45.25
N GLU A 155 13.81 23.05 45.99
CA GLU A 155 14.34 22.87 47.35
C GLU A 155 15.14 21.58 47.40
N ILE A 156 16.32 21.59 48.04
CA ILE A 156 17.12 20.38 48.28
C ILE A 156 17.28 20.24 49.79
N ASP A 157 16.94 19.03 50.31
CA ASP A 157 17.06 18.66 51.73
C ASP A 157 17.83 17.37 51.88
N ASP A 158 18.37 17.11 53.08
CA ASP A 158 18.87 15.79 53.47
C ASP A 158 17.73 14.75 53.43
N ALA A 159 18.02 13.54 52.99
CA ALA A 159 17.07 12.44 52.95
C ALA A 159 17.68 11.15 53.51
N GLU A 160 16.81 10.19 53.82
CA GLU A 160 17.22 8.85 54.20
C GLU A 160 16.92 7.88 53.04
N ARG A 161 17.96 7.19 52.55
CA ARG A 161 17.87 6.11 51.60
C ARG A 161 19.04 5.14 51.82
N GLU A 162 18.73 3.87 52.05
CA GLU A 162 19.77 2.86 52.34
C GLU A 162 20.60 2.53 51.11
N ALA A 163 19.93 2.12 50.02
CA ALA A 163 20.55 1.72 48.76
C ALA A 163 20.78 2.90 47.82
N HIS A 164 21.77 2.80 46.93
CA HIS A 164 21.92 3.73 45.80
C HIS A 164 20.73 3.64 44.81
N GLY A 165 20.58 4.64 43.93
CA GLY A 165 19.51 4.78 42.99
C GLY A 165 18.60 5.95 43.28
N SER A 166 17.43 5.99 42.67
CA SER A 166 16.48 7.11 42.78
C SER A 166 15.04 6.66 42.91
N ASP A 167 14.25 7.43 43.69
CA ASP A 167 12.78 7.36 43.70
C ASP A 167 12.26 8.67 43.18
N ILE A 168 11.56 8.66 42.06
CA ILE A 168 10.92 9.84 41.46
C ILE A 168 9.43 9.75 41.79
N ILE A 169 8.93 10.69 42.57
CA ILE A 169 7.55 10.74 43.07
C ILE A 169 6.81 11.85 42.35
N LEU A 170 5.81 11.50 41.55
CA LEU A 170 4.96 12.42 40.81
C LEU A 170 3.65 12.64 41.58
N TYR A 171 3.38 13.85 42.04
CA TYR A 171 2.09 14.24 42.60
C TYR A 171 1.19 14.71 41.46
N ILE A 172 0.26 13.87 41.04
CA ILE A 172 -0.55 14.06 39.84
C ILE A 172 -1.47 15.26 40.00
N ASP A 173 -1.56 16.07 38.94
CA ASP A 173 -2.44 17.23 38.88
C ASP A 173 -3.90 16.78 38.77
N ASP A 174 -4.81 17.62 39.28
CA ASP A 174 -6.23 17.36 39.32
C ASP A 174 -6.82 17.17 37.90
N ASP A 175 -6.28 17.83 36.90
CA ASP A 175 -6.68 17.72 35.50
C ASP A 175 -6.14 16.45 34.81
N CYS A 176 -5.25 15.71 35.47
CA CYS A 176 -4.58 14.51 34.94
C CYS A 176 -4.89 13.24 35.75
N LYS A 177 -5.96 13.22 36.54
CA LYS A 177 -6.37 12.09 37.40
C LYS A 177 -6.61 10.78 36.66
N GLU A 178 -6.80 10.83 35.34
CA GLU A 178 -6.89 9.63 34.50
C GLU A 178 -5.65 8.71 34.63
N PHE A 179 -4.46 9.28 34.92
CA PHE A 179 -3.24 8.51 35.11
C PHE A 179 -3.15 7.83 36.49
N LEU A 180 -4.08 8.10 37.41
CA LEU A 180 -4.21 7.37 38.66
C LEU A 180 -5.08 6.11 38.53
N ASP A 181 -5.59 5.80 37.31
CA ASP A 181 -6.24 4.54 37.01
C ASP A 181 -5.21 3.45 36.75
N LYS A 182 -5.33 2.32 37.47
CA LYS A 182 -4.39 1.18 37.35
C LYS A 182 -4.33 0.61 35.96
N PHE A 183 -5.49 0.44 35.32
CA PHE A 183 -5.57 -0.16 33.97
C PHE A 183 -5.01 0.75 32.89
N LYS A 184 -5.27 2.07 33.02
CA LYS A 184 -4.66 3.06 32.12
C LYS A 184 -3.15 3.02 32.23
N LEU A 185 -2.61 3.04 33.46
CA LEU A 185 -1.17 3.04 33.70
C LEU A 185 -0.51 1.74 33.20
N GLU A 186 -1.12 0.60 33.48
CA GLU A 186 -0.65 -0.71 32.98
C GLU A 186 -0.66 -0.76 31.45
N GLY A 187 -1.70 -0.23 30.79
CA GLY A 187 -1.76 -0.10 29.33
C GLY A 187 -0.63 0.73 28.77
N LEU A 188 -0.29 1.86 29.40
CA LEU A 188 0.84 2.69 28.99
C LEU A 188 2.20 2.02 29.19
N LEU A 189 2.39 1.34 30.32
CA LEU A 189 3.60 0.58 30.58
C LEU A 189 3.79 -0.55 29.54
N ASN A 190 2.72 -1.27 29.21
CA ASN A 190 2.75 -2.28 28.17
C ASN A 190 3.02 -1.70 26.78
N LYS A 191 2.53 -0.49 26.49
CA LYS A 191 2.78 0.21 25.21
C LYS A 191 4.24 0.62 25.08
N TYR A 192 4.80 1.30 26.09
CA TYR A 192 6.09 1.96 25.99
C TYR A 192 7.27 1.15 26.52
N CYS A 193 7.03 0.28 27.51
CA CYS A 193 8.10 -0.38 28.27
C CYS A 193 8.25 -1.86 28.00
N LYS A 194 7.36 -2.47 27.17
CA LYS A 194 7.24 -3.94 26.93
C LYS A 194 8.57 -4.66 26.65
N PHE A 195 9.56 -3.97 26.09
CA PHE A 195 10.81 -4.58 25.67
C PHE A 195 12.06 -3.88 26.22
N MET A 196 11.90 -3.03 27.22
CA MET A 196 13.05 -2.35 27.87
C MET A 196 14.08 -3.36 28.43
N ALA A 197 15.36 -2.99 28.35
CA ALA A 197 16.49 -3.87 28.64
C ALA A 197 16.75 -4.11 30.15
N VAL A 198 15.86 -3.64 31.02
CA VAL A 198 15.88 -3.84 32.47
C VAL A 198 14.49 -4.29 32.91
N PRO A 199 14.37 -5.22 33.87
CA PRO A 199 13.05 -5.61 34.37
C PRO A 199 12.27 -4.42 34.92
N VAL A 200 11.02 -4.28 34.48
CA VAL A 200 10.09 -3.25 34.95
C VAL A 200 8.93 -3.95 35.65
N ALA A 201 8.72 -3.63 36.91
CA ALA A 201 7.64 -4.18 37.71
C ALA A 201 6.50 -3.16 37.90
N PHE A 202 5.27 -3.63 37.79
CA PHE A 202 4.08 -2.85 38.15
C PHE A 202 3.13 -3.70 38.99
N GLY A 203 3.07 -3.35 40.28
CA GLY A 203 2.31 -4.10 41.27
C GLY A 203 2.92 -5.49 41.58
N LYS A 204 2.09 -6.34 42.16
CA LYS A 204 2.44 -7.73 42.50
C LYS A 204 1.72 -8.71 41.57
N LYS A 205 2.28 -9.91 41.41
CA LYS A 205 1.58 -11.02 40.77
C LYS A 205 0.36 -11.38 41.60
N THR A 206 -0.72 -11.73 40.91
CA THR A 206 -1.96 -12.15 41.56
C THR A 206 -2.21 -13.63 41.38
N GLU A 207 -2.72 -14.32 42.43
CA GLU A 207 -3.14 -15.70 42.41
C GLU A 207 -4.61 -15.84 42.81
N TRP A 208 -5.28 -16.84 42.27
CA TRP A 208 -6.64 -17.16 42.68
C TRP A 208 -6.60 -18.04 43.94
N LYS A 209 -7.05 -17.50 45.07
CA LYS A 209 -7.24 -18.24 46.34
C LYS A 209 -8.67 -18.06 46.81
N ASP A 210 -9.36 -19.17 47.07
CA ASP A 210 -10.74 -19.19 47.57
C ASP A 210 -11.74 -18.36 46.77
N GLY A 211 -11.61 -18.35 45.42
CA GLY A 211 -12.48 -17.59 44.50
C GLY A 211 -12.24 -16.10 44.49
N LYS A 212 -11.14 -15.63 45.10
CA LYS A 212 -10.70 -14.23 45.06
C LYS A 212 -9.28 -14.13 44.51
N GLN A 213 -9.01 -13.04 43.81
CA GLN A 213 -7.70 -12.68 43.37
C GLN A 213 -6.92 -12.04 44.55
N VAL A 214 -5.76 -12.58 44.88
CA VAL A 214 -4.93 -12.10 45.99
C VAL A 214 -3.53 -11.80 45.46
N ASP A 215 -2.96 -10.70 45.88
CA ASP A 215 -1.59 -10.33 45.55
C ASP A 215 -0.60 -11.29 46.25
N THR A 216 0.44 -11.71 45.53
CA THR A 216 1.56 -12.47 46.03
C THR A 216 2.70 -11.55 46.52
N GLU A 217 3.75 -12.12 47.06
CA GLU A 217 4.97 -11.36 47.40
C GLU A 217 5.83 -11.04 46.17
N GLU A 218 5.59 -11.73 45.04
CA GLU A 218 6.41 -11.55 43.82
C GLU A 218 6.00 -10.34 43.03
N ASP A 219 7.01 -9.60 42.50
CA ASP A 219 6.79 -8.48 41.60
C ASP A 219 6.19 -8.95 40.27
N ASN A 220 5.23 -8.20 39.75
CA ASN A 220 4.66 -8.42 38.43
C ASN A 220 5.54 -7.74 37.37
N ILE A 221 6.49 -8.49 36.80
CA ILE A 221 7.35 -7.98 35.70
C ILE A 221 6.52 -7.93 34.42
N ILE A 222 6.42 -6.75 33.82
CA ILE A 222 5.56 -6.46 32.68
C ILE A 222 6.28 -6.53 31.33
N ASN A 223 7.60 -6.64 31.31
CA ASN A 223 8.41 -6.55 30.11
C ASN A 223 9.29 -7.78 29.86
N SER A 224 9.76 -7.92 28.63
CA SER A 224 10.78 -8.88 28.21
C SER A 224 12.10 -8.17 27.96
N VAL A 225 13.11 -8.44 28.76
CA VAL A 225 14.42 -7.75 28.70
C VAL A 225 15.29 -8.17 27.53
N GLU A 226 15.02 -9.34 26.96
CA GLU A 226 15.72 -9.89 25.77
C GLU A 226 14.71 -10.21 24.68
N PRO A 227 14.19 -9.20 23.98
CA PRO A 227 13.25 -9.42 22.90
C PRO A 227 13.87 -10.22 21.75
N LEU A 228 13.02 -10.92 20.98
CA LEU A 228 13.48 -11.87 19.97
C LEU A 228 14.44 -11.28 18.95
N TRP A 229 14.22 -10.03 18.55
CA TRP A 229 15.06 -9.36 17.54
C TRP A 229 16.48 -9.02 17.98
N THR A 230 16.78 -9.06 19.27
CA THR A 230 18.14 -8.86 19.80
C THR A 230 18.97 -10.14 19.80
N LYS A 231 18.33 -11.29 19.59
CA LYS A 231 18.99 -12.60 19.58
C LYS A 231 19.61 -12.88 18.21
N THR A 232 20.69 -13.67 18.21
CA THR A 232 21.33 -14.07 16.96
C THR A 232 20.40 -14.97 16.14
N PRO A 233 20.12 -14.67 14.86
CA PRO A 233 19.17 -15.43 14.04
C PRO A 233 19.45 -16.94 13.98
N SER A 234 20.73 -17.35 13.97
CA SER A 234 21.13 -18.76 13.91
C SER A 234 20.78 -19.58 15.16
N THR A 235 20.42 -18.93 16.26
CA THR A 235 20.01 -19.59 17.52
C THR A 235 18.51 -19.80 17.61
N LEU A 236 17.72 -19.22 16.69
CA LEU A 236 16.28 -19.20 16.71
C LEU A 236 15.68 -20.24 15.75
N LYS A 237 14.52 -20.75 16.13
CA LYS A 237 13.70 -21.68 15.35
C LYS A 237 12.46 -20.95 14.81
N ASP A 238 11.83 -21.51 13.79
CA ASP A 238 10.60 -21.00 13.20
C ASP A 238 9.49 -20.76 14.23
N GLU A 239 9.37 -21.66 15.23
CA GLU A 239 8.34 -21.52 16.27
C GLU A 239 8.59 -20.31 17.19
N ASP A 240 9.85 -19.91 17.40
CA ASP A 240 10.19 -18.71 18.17
C ASP A 240 9.65 -17.46 17.46
N TYR A 241 9.83 -17.38 16.14
CA TYR A 241 9.31 -16.29 15.33
C TYR A 241 7.78 -16.25 15.29
N LYS A 242 7.13 -17.39 15.12
CA LYS A 242 5.67 -17.51 15.14
C LYS A 242 5.08 -17.15 16.50
N SER A 243 5.69 -17.63 17.58
CA SER A 243 5.27 -17.30 18.95
C SER A 243 5.40 -15.80 19.22
N PHE A 244 6.51 -15.19 18.78
CA PHE A 244 6.70 -13.75 18.90
C PHE A 244 5.68 -12.96 18.08
N TYR A 245 5.37 -13.41 16.87
CA TYR A 245 4.31 -12.79 16.04
C TYR A 245 2.94 -12.82 16.73
N ARG A 246 2.55 -13.96 17.31
CA ARG A 246 1.30 -14.09 18.07
C ARG A 246 1.26 -13.17 19.30
N THR A 247 2.42 -12.91 19.93
CA THR A 247 2.55 -11.97 21.05
C THR A 247 2.34 -10.51 20.62
N LEU A 248 2.77 -10.17 19.40
CA LEU A 248 2.59 -8.81 18.84
C LEU A 248 1.20 -8.61 18.24
N TYR A 249 0.67 -9.64 17.57
CA TYR A 249 -0.56 -9.58 16.76
C TYR A 249 -1.49 -10.77 17.07
N PRO A 250 -2.08 -10.84 18.27
CA PRO A 250 -2.82 -12.02 18.73
C PRO A 250 -4.08 -12.33 17.92
N MET A 251 -4.60 -11.35 17.16
CA MET A 251 -5.81 -11.49 16.33
C MET A 251 -5.49 -11.70 14.84
N SER A 252 -4.22 -11.82 14.47
CA SER A 252 -3.81 -12.00 13.08
C SER A 252 -3.55 -13.48 12.77
N ASP A 253 -3.76 -13.88 11.51
CA ASP A 253 -3.34 -15.20 11.02
C ASP A 253 -1.82 -15.32 11.06
N GLU A 254 -1.29 -16.54 10.99
CA GLU A 254 0.16 -16.77 10.92
C GLU A 254 0.76 -16.10 9.68
N PRO A 255 1.98 -15.53 9.82
CA PRO A 255 2.65 -14.87 8.72
C PRO A 255 3.12 -15.88 7.66
N LEU A 256 3.25 -15.43 6.42
CA LEU A 256 3.77 -16.24 5.31
C LEU A 256 5.23 -16.65 5.54
N PHE A 257 6.03 -15.69 5.98
CA PHE A 257 7.43 -15.80 6.39
C PHE A 257 7.88 -14.51 7.08
N TRP A 258 9.15 -14.46 7.49
CA TRP A 258 9.75 -13.32 8.17
C TRP A 258 11.17 -13.05 7.70
N ILE A 259 11.61 -11.84 7.98
CA ILE A 259 12.98 -11.37 7.75
C ILE A 259 13.52 -10.89 9.08
N HIS A 260 14.58 -11.50 9.58
CA HIS A 260 15.30 -11.02 10.75
C HIS A 260 16.41 -10.07 10.29
N LEU A 261 16.28 -8.80 10.65
CA LEU A 261 17.27 -7.77 10.41
C LEU A 261 18.29 -7.79 11.54
N ASN A 262 19.56 -7.88 11.20
CA ASN A 262 20.66 -7.79 12.16
C ASN A 262 21.86 -7.15 11.44
N VAL A 263 22.02 -5.85 11.63
CA VAL A 263 22.99 -5.00 10.93
C VAL A 263 23.70 -4.12 11.93
N ASP A 264 25.01 -4.11 11.87
CA ASP A 264 25.90 -3.32 12.72
C ASP A 264 26.76 -2.31 11.94
N TYR A 265 26.71 -2.37 10.61
CA TYR A 265 27.40 -1.41 9.73
C TYR A 265 26.65 -1.24 8.41
N PRO A 266 26.48 -0.03 7.86
CA PRO A 266 27.01 1.28 8.29
C PRO A 266 26.20 1.97 9.40
N PHE A 267 25.17 1.34 9.90
CA PHE A 267 24.30 1.79 11.01
C PHE A 267 23.82 0.56 11.77
N ASN A 268 23.42 0.77 13.03
CA ASN A 268 22.85 -0.29 13.84
C ASN A 268 21.35 -0.42 13.54
N LEU A 269 20.94 -1.59 13.05
CA LEU A 269 19.55 -1.88 12.74
C LEU A 269 19.26 -3.33 13.07
N THR A 270 18.38 -3.55 14.00
CA THR A 270 17.84 -4.87 14.31
C THR A 270 16.33 -4.87 14.15
N GLY A 271 15.73 -6.05 14.03
CA GLY A 271 14.29 -6.13 13.89
C GLY A 271 13.82 -7.42 13.24
N ILE A 272 12.52 -7.61 13.25
CA ILE A 272 11.87 -8.73 12.55
C ILE A 272 10.69 -8.16 11.79
N LEU A 273 10.72 -8.32 10.47
CA LEU A 273 9.62 -7.97 9.58
C LEU A 273 8.89 -9.25 9.16
N TYR A 274 7.58 -9.24 9.27
CA TYR A 274 6.70 -10.34 8.90
C TYR A 274 5.86 -9.99 7.70
N PHE A 275 5.72 -10.92 6.77
CA PHE A 275 4.78 -10.84 5.66
C PHE A 275 3.44 -11.43 6.09
N PRO A 276 2.41 -10.61 6.35
CA PRO A 276 1.09 -11.09 6.73
C PRO A 276 0.32 -11.62 5.51
N LYS A 277 -0.69 -12.44 5.75
CA LYS A 277 -1.71 -12.74 4.74
C LYS A 277 -2.67 -11.55 4.61
N ILE A 278 -2.80 -11.01 3.40
CA ILE A 278 -3.66 -9.87 3.13
C ILE A 278 -5.01 -10.37 2.63
N LYS A 279 -6.07 -10.22 3.45
CA LYS A 279 -7.43 -10.71 3.14
C LYS A 279 -8.41 -9.65 2.62
N SER A 280 -8.09 -8.37 2.75
CA SER A 280 -9.01 -7.25 2.41
C SER A 280 -8.23 -5.98 2.10
N SER A 281 -8.89 -4.82 1.99
CA SER A 281 -8.31 -3.58 1.49
C SER A 281 -6.94 -3.22 2.11
N ILE A 282 -6.04 -2.73 1.28
CA ILE A 282 -4.67 -2.29 1.62
C ILE A 282 -4.67 -1.28 2.79
N GLU A 283 -5.68 -0.41 2.87
CA GLU A 283 -5.74 0.66 3.88
C GLU A 283 -5.88 0.16 5.32
N LEU A 284 -6.52 -0.99 5.55
CA LEU A 284 -6.73 -1.55 6.89
C LEU A 284 -5.48 -2.21 7.49
N GLN A 285 -4.39 -2.35 6.72
CA GLN A 285 -3.20 -3.09 7.14
C GLN A 285 -1.95 -2.22 7.28
N LYS A 286 -2.03 -0.93 6.93
CA LYS A 286 -0.91 0.01 7.13
C LYS A 286 -0.62 0.23 8.62
N ASN A 287 0.63 0.60 8.92
CA ASN A 287 1.08 1.06 10.24
C ASN A 287 1.07 -0.03 11.33
N LYS A 288 1.53 -1.23 11.00
CA LYS A 288 1.72 -2.30 12.00
C LYS A 288 3.19 -2.63 12.29
N ILE A 289 4.12 -1.87 11.75
CA ILE A 289 5.52 -1.94 12.14
C ILE A 289 5.72 -1.02 13.34
N GLN A 290 6.27 -1.56 14.42
CA GLN A 290 6.59 -0.82 15.63
C GLN A 290 8.05 -0.41 15.59
N LEU A 291 8.33 0.88 15.75
CA LEU A 291 9.67 1.42 15.82
C LEU A 291 10.13 1.52 17.27
N TYR A 292 11.33 1.02 17.52
CA TYR A 292 12.04 1.10 18.78
C TYR A 292 13.38 1.84 18.58
N CYS A 293 13.87 2.43 19.65
CA CYS A 293 15.22 2.94 19.76
C CYS A 293 15.79 2.41 21.09
N ASN A 294 16.81 1.55 21.00
CA ASN A 294 17.36 0.86 22.18
C ASN A 294 16.26 0.16 23.02
N GLN A 295 15.38 -0.61 22.35
CA GLN A 295 14.27 -1.36 22.96
C GLN A 295 13.16 -0.49 23.60
N VAL A 296 13.20 0.83 23.43
CA VAL A 296 12.13 1.74 23.86
C VAL A 296 11.22 2.07 22.69
N PHE A 297 9.93 1.89 22.88
CA PHE A 297 8.93 2.19 21.85
C PHE A 297 8.94 3.69 21.49
N VAL A 298 9.01 3.96 20.19
CA VAL A 298 9.00 5.31 19.63
C VAL A 298 7.64 5.62 19.02
N THR A 299 7.28 4.88 17.98
CA THR A 299 6.06 5.09 17.19
C THR A 299 5.71 3.83 16.38
N ASP A 300 4.46 3.74 15.95
CA ASP A 300 3.99 2.81 14.92
C ASP A 300 3.79 3.48 13.55
N GLN A 301 4.04 4.78 13.46
CA GLN A 301 4.03 5.54 12.21
C GLN A 301 5.45 5.59 11.63
N VAL A 302 5.77 4.62 10.78
CA VAL A 302 7.11 4.44 10.22
C VAL A 302 7.29 5.05 8.82
N GLU A 303 6.39 5.97 8.44
CA GLU A 303 6.48 6.69 7.17
C GLU A 303 7.83 7.41 7.03
N GLY A 304 8.48 7.22 5.87
CA GLY A 304 9.79 7.79 5.59
C GLY A 304 10.98 6.94 6.06
N ILE A 305 10.85 6.08 7.07
CA ILE A 305 11.88 5.10 7.47
C ILE A 305 11.77 3.83 6.64
N VAL A 306 10.55 3.33 6.51
CA VAL A 306 10.24 2.16 5.72
C VAL A 306 9.62 2.63 4.42
N PRO A 307 10.05 2.10 3.26
CA PRO A 307 9.41 2.39 1.98
C PRO A 307 7.90 2.11 2.04
N GLU A 308 7.13 2.86 1.28
CA GLU A 308 5.67 2.82 1.37
C GLU A 308 5.08 1.41 1.17
N PHE A 309 5.62 0.64 0.21
CA PHE A 309 5.16 -0.73 -0.04
C PHE A 309 5.45 -1.70 1.12
N LEU A 310 6.45 -1.40 1.95
CA LEU A 310 6.78 -2.20 3.12
C LEU A 310 5.97 -1.81 4.37
N THR A 311 5.21 -0.71 4.34
CA THR A 311 4.30 -0.34 5.45
C THR A 311 3.14 -1.34 5.61
N LEU A 312 2.94 -2.22 4.62
CA LEU A 312 2.00 -3.33 4.69
C LEU A 312 2.53 -4.52 5.53
N LEU A 313 3.82 -4.55 5.84
CA LEU A 313 4.42 -5.57 6.70
C LEU A 313 4.03 -5.33 8.16
N HIS A 314 4.12 -6.39 8.94
CA HIS A 314 4.04 -6.35 10.39
C HIS A 314 5.44 -6.49 10.98
N GLY A 315 5.64 -6.12 12.25
CA GLY A 315 6.88 -6.44 12.95
C GLY A 315 7.45 -5.31 13.78
N VAL A 316 8.74 -5.40 13.99
CA VAL A 316 9.50 -4.45 14.81
C VAL A 316 10.77 -4.05 14.09
N ILE A 317 11.14 -2.78 14.25
CA ILE A 317 12.44 -2.22 13.84
C ILE A 317 13.01 -1.52 15.06
N ASP A 318 14.28 -1.78 15.38
CA ASP A 318 14.99 -1.14 16.47
C ASP A 318 16.33 -0.58 15.95
N SER A 319 16.53 0.72 16.09
CA SER A 319 17.76 1.37 15.65
C SER A 319 18.04 2.63 16.50
N PRO A 320 19.23 2.73 17.11
CA PRO A 320 19.68 3.94 17.78
C PRO A 320 20.07 5.08 16.81
N ASP A 321 20.32 4.74 15.53
CA ASP A 321 20.83 5.68 14.53
C ASP A 321 19.73 6.44 13.78
N ILE A 322 18.45 6.13 14.08
CA ILE A 322 17.32 6.86 13.51
C ILE A 322 17.21 8.23 14.22
N PRO A 323 17.29 9.34 13.45
CA PRO A 323 17.19 10.67 14.03
C PRO A 323 15.78 10.95 14.54
N LEU A 324 15.63 11.00 15.85
CA LEU A 324 14.38 11.31 16.53
C LEU A 324 14.35 12.79 16.92
N ASN A 325 13.15 13.38 16.93
CA ASN A 325 12.96 14.68 17.55
C ASN A 325 13.11 14.59 19.10
N VAL A 326 13.08 15.72 19.77
CA VAL A 326 13.24 15.78 21.24
C VAL A 326 12.18 14.95 21.97
N SER A 327 10.94 14.94 21.48
CA SER A 327 9.84 14.15 22.06
C SER A 327 9.88 12.67 21.65
N ARG A 328 10.79 12.26 20.77
CA ARG A 328 10.84 10.92 20.15
C ARG A 328 9.51 10.45 19.54
N SER A 329 8.61 11.38 19.25
CA SER A 329 7.27 11.07 18.70
C SER A 329 7.22 11.22 17.20
N TYR A 330 8.17 11.95 16.61
CA TYR A 330 8.24 12.22 15.18
C TYR A 330 9.65 12.00 14.65
N LEU A 331 9.71 11.55 13.42
CA LEU A 331 10.96 11.36 12.69
C LEU A 331 11.38 12.65 12.01
N GLN A 332 12.67 12.95 12.07
CA GLN A 332 13.22 13.99 11.20
C GLN A 332 13.53 13.38 9.84
N SER A 333 12.92 13.93 8.77
CA SER A 333 13.25 13.54 7.41
C SER A 333 14.69 13.95 7.11
N ASP A 334 15.60 12.98 7.17
CA ASP A 334 17.02 13.20 6.97
C ASP A 334 17.59 12.24 5.91
N ARG A 335 18.77 12.58 5.40
CA ARG A 335 19.54 11.76 4.46
C ARG A 335 19.85 10.37 5.02
N GLU A 336 20.06 10.25 6.31
CA GLU A 336 20.33 8.97 6.99
C GLU A 336 19.10 8.06 6.97
N VAL A 337 17.91 8.59 7.18
CA VAL A 337 16.65 7.84 7.08
C VAL A 337 16.48 7.22 5.69
N LYS A 338 16.80 7.96 4.61
CA LYS A 338 16.78 7.44 3.24
C LYS A 338 17.75 6.28 3.03
N LYS A 339 18.94 6.33 3.64
CA LYS A 339 19.90 5.22 3.58
C LYS A 339 19.38 3.97 4.26
N ILE A 340 18.77 4.12 5.44
CA ILE A 340 18.13 3.03 6.18
C ILE A 340 17.00 2.41 5.35
N SER A 341 16.11 3.25 4.80
CA SER A 341 15.01 2.84 3.93
C SER A 341 15.51 2.03 2.72
N THR A 342 16.49 2.56 2.00
CA THR A 342 17.11 1.86 0.84
C THR A 342 17.74 0.52 1.24
N TYR A 343 18.36 0.46 2.42
CA TYR A 343 18.97 -0.76 2.92
C TYR A 343 17.92 -1.81 3.29
N ILE A 344 16.83 -1.41 3.95
CA ILE A 344 15.69 -2.30 4.26
C ILE A 344 15.13 -2.87 2.96
N THR A 345 14.88 -2.03 1.95
CA THR A 345 14.41 -2.46 0.62
C THR A 345 15.33 -3.53 0.03
N LYS A 346 16.64 -3.28 0.08
CA LYS A 346 17.63 -4.24 -0.41
C LYS A 346 17.54 -5.57 0.33
N LYS A 347 17.51 -5.56 1.66
CA LYS A 347 17.45 -6.79 2.48
C LYS A 347 16.15 -7.57 2.26
N VAL A 348 15.04 -6.87 2.09
CA VAL A 348 13.75 -7.49 1.75
C VAL A 348 13.85 -8.18 0.38
N ALA A 349 14.35 -7.49 -0.64
CA ALA A 349 14.53 -8.06 -1.97
C ALA A 349 15.50 -9.26 -1.97
N ASP A 350 16.63 -9.15 -1.27
CA ASP A 350 17.62 -10.24 -1.14
C ASP A 350 16.98 -11.48 -0.47
N ARG A 351 16.13 -11.28 0.55
CA ARG A 351 15.45 -12.40 1.23
C ARG A 351 14.37 -13.04 0.35
N LEU A 352 13.57 -12.23 -0.37
CA LEU A 352 12.58 -12.74 -1.34
C LEU A 352 13.26 -13.59 -2.42
N LYS A 353 14.37 -13.09 -2.97
CA LYS A 353 15.20 -13.84 -3.94
C LYS A 353 15.73 -15.14 -3.35
N ALA A 354 16.21 -15.14 -2.09
CA ALA A 354 16.70 -16.32 -1.42
C ALA A 354 15.58 -17.37 -1.26
N ILE A 355 14.41 -16.99 -0.76
CA ILE A 355 13.25 -17.89 -0.60
C ILE A 355 12.84 -18.48 -1.97
N PHE A 356 12.77 -17.66 -3.00
CA PHE A 356 12.49 -18.12 -4.37
C PHE A 356 13.51 -19.17 -4.84
N SER A 357 14.80 -18.94 -4.60
CA SER A 357 15.88 -19.83 -5.04
C SER A 357 15.97 -21.11 -4.20
N GLU A 358 15.68 -21.04 -2.90
CA GLU A 358 15.72 -22.16 -1.96
C GLU A 358 14.58 -23.15 -2.20
N ASN A 359 13.35 -22.64 -2.41
CA ASN A 359 12.16 -23.46 -2.61
C ASN A 359 11.14 -22.76 -3.51
N ARG A 360 11.38 -22.81 -4.82
CA ARG A 360 10.52 -22.19 -5.83
C ARG A 360 9.05 -22.62 -5.71
N LYS A 361 8.79 -23.91 -5.46
CA LYS A 361 7.43 -24.41 -5.38
C LYS A 361 6.64 -23.80 -4.21
N GLU A 362 7.25 -23.73 -3.05
CA GLU A 362 6.64 -23.09 -1.87
C GLU A 362 6.43 -21.58 -2.11
N TYR A 363 7.35 -20.92 -2.82
CA TYR A 363 7.20 -19.53 -3.20
C TYR A 363 6.02 -19.32 -4.16
N GLU A 364 5.85 -20.17 -5.16
CA GLU A 364 4.73 -20.15 -6.08
C GLU A 364 3.38 -20.36 -5.36
N GLU A 365 3.32 -21.26 -4.37
CA GLU A 365 2.12 -21.47 -3.54
C GLU A 365 1.73 -20.22 -2.71
N LYS A 366 2.70 -19.37 -2.37
CA LYS A 366 2.51 -18.11 -1.63
C LYS A 366 2.36 -16.89 -2.55
N TRP A 367 2.48 -17.05 -3.87
CA TRP A 367 2.56 -15.94 -4.82
C TRP A 367 1.34 -15.03 -4.79
N ASP A 368 0.15 -15.58 -4.67
CA ASP A 368 -1.10 -14.78 -4.68
C ASP A 368 -1.16 -13.81 -3.47
N ASP A 369 -0.52 -14.17 -2.34
CA ASP A 369 -0.37 -13.28 -1.19
C ASP A 369 0.83 -12.32 -1.34
N LEU A 370 1.87 -12.71 -2.07
CA LEU A 370 3.11 -11.93 -2.24
C LEU A 370 3.04 -10.89 -3.35
N LYS A 371 2.31 -11.18 -4.42
CA LYS A 371 2.27 -10.33 -5.62
C LYS A 371 1.89 -8.89 -5.33
N LEU A 372 1.03 -8.66 -4.33
CA LEU A 372 0.63 -7.31 -3.93
C LEU A 372 1.81 -6.47 -3.42
N PHE A 373 2.65 -7.04 -2.54
CA PHE A 373 3.84 -6.37 -2.01
C PHE A 373 4.85 -6.08 -3.12
N ILE A 374 5.06 -7.06 -4.00
CA ILE A 374 6.03 -6.95 -5.08
C ILE A 374 5.58 -5.93 -6.12
N ASN A 375 4.32 -5.98 -6.55
CA ASN A 375 3.76 -5.01 -7.49
C ASN A 375 3.74 -3.60 -6.91
N TYR A 376 3.39 -3.46 -5.62
CA TYR A 376 3.45 -2.15 -4.98
C TYR A 376 4.88 -1.60 -4.93
N GLY A 377 5.87 -2.45 -4.62
CA GLY A 377 7.28 -2.07 -4.67
C GLY A 377 7.74 -1.64 -6.06
N ILE A 378 7.33 -2.36 -7.12
CA ILE A 378 7.64 -2.01 -8.51
C ILE A 378 7.05 -0.64 -8.89
N LEU A 379 5.86 -0.31 -8.36
CA LEU A 379 5.16 0.95 -8.64
C LEU A 379 5.68 2.14 -7.85
N SER A 380 6.08 1.94 -6.58
CA SER A 380 6.38 3.02 -5.64
C SER A 380 7.87 3.30 -5.45
N GLU A 381 8.75 2.31 -5.70
CA GLU A 381 10.19 2.42 -5.40
C GLU A 381 11.05 2.37 -6.65
N GLU A 382 11.74 3.47 -6.92
CA GLU A 382 12.69 3.55 -8.01
C GLU A 382 13.83 2.50 -7.82
N GLY A 383 14.06 1.70 -8.86
CA GLY A 383 15.09 0.66 -8.83
C GLY A 383 14.69 -0.66 -8.15
N PHE A 384 13.50 -0.76 -7.52
CA PHE A 384 13.04 -2.03 -6.97
C PHE A 384 12.77 -3.07 -8.06
N TYR A 385 12.24 -2.65 -9.22
CA TYR A 385 12.06 -3.51 -10.39
C TYR A 385 13.33 -4.29 -10.76
N ASP A 386 14.51 -3.64 -10.76
CA ASP A 386 15.76 -4.27 -11.15
C ASP A 386 16.17 -5.43 -10.22
N ARG A 387 15.67 -5.43 -8.99
CA ARG A 387 15.83 -6.54 -8.05
C ARG A 387 14.69 -7.55 -8.15
N ALA A 388 13.46 -7.05 -8.26
CA ALA A 388 12.25 -7.86 -8.26
C ALA A 388 12.14 -8.76 -9.49
N LYS A 389 12.64 -8.35 -10.66
CA LYS A 389 12.59 -9.13 -11.91
C LYS A 389 13.19 -10.54 -11.80
N GLU A 390 14.03 -10.78 -10.79
CA GLU A 390 14.66 -12.09 -10.58
C GLU A 390 13.75 -13.09 -9.82
N PHE A 391 12.72 -12.59 -9.11
CA PHE A 391 11.82 -13.40 -8.29
C PHE A 391 10.34 -13.02 -8.44
N ALA A 392 10.02 -11.96 -9.16
CA ALA A 392 8.66 -11.63 -9.51
C ALA A 392 8.13 -12.63 -10.55
N LEU A 393 6.87 -13.04 -10.37
CA LEU A 393 6.26 -14.06 -11.22
C LEU A 393 5.07 -13.52 -11.98
N PHE A 394 4.87 -14.07 -13.18
CA PHE A 394 3.58 -14.12 -13.84
C PHE A 394 2.89 -15.45 -13.55
N LYS A 395 1.58 -15.41 -13.42
CA LYS A 395 0.71 -16.59 -13.38
C LYS A 395 -0.13 -16.62 -14.66
N ASP A 396 -0.18 -17.75 -15.35
CA ASP A 396 -1.04 -17.89 -16.50
C ASP A 396 -2.45 -18.39 -16.13
N THR A 397 -3.35 -18.41 -17.08
CA THR A 397 -4.74 -18.89 -16.90
C THR A 397 -4.83 -20.39 -16.65
N GLU A 398 -3.76 -21.16 -16.88
CA GLU A 398 -3.65 -22.58 -16.54
C GLU A 398 -3.13 -22.80 -15.11
N GLY A 399 -2.71 -21.73 -14.40
CA GLY A 399 -2.18 -21.77 -13.05
C GLY A 399 -0.68 -22.09 -12.97
N LYS A 400 0.05 -21.94 -14.07
CA LYS A 400 1.51 -22.09 -14.10
C LYS A 400 2.18 -20.76 -13.80
N TYR A 401 3.35 -20.81 -13.15
CA TYR A 401 4.13 -19.64 -12.75
C TYR A 401 5.42 -19.53 -13.55
N PHE A 402 5.77 -18.31 -13.90
CA PHE A 402 6.93 -17.99 -14.73
C PHE A 402 7.61 -16.72 -14.20
N THR A 403 8.93 -16.66 -14.21
CA THR A 403 9.62 -15.36 -14.14
C THR A 403 9.34 -14.56 -15.41
N PHE A 404 9.64 -13.26 -15.40
CA PHE A 404 9.42 -12.41 -16.58
C PHE A 404 10.17 -12.93 -17.81
N ASP A 405 11.41 -13.39 -17.63
CA ASP A 405 12.24 -13.93 -18.73
C ASP A 405 11.76 -15.31 -19.21
N GLU A 406 11.31 -16.18 -18.31
CA GLU A 406 10.73 -17.47 -18.67
C GLU A 406 9.46 -17.28 -19.51
N TYR A 407 8.58 -16.37 -19.10
CA TYR A 407 7.35 -16.10 -19.84
C TYR A 407 7.63 -15.46 -21.19
N LYS A 408 8.56 -14.52 -21.27
CA LYS A 408 9.03 -13.93 -22.51
C LYS A 408 9.51 -15.02 -23.48
N THR A 409 10.35 -15.94 -23.02
CA THR A 409 10.85 -17.06 -23.83
C THR A 409 9.73 -17.98 -24.31
N LEU A 410 8.73 -18.25 -23.46
CA LEU A 410 7.57 -19.06 -23.80
C LEU A 410 6.77 -18.49 -24.96
N ILE A 411 6.51 -17.18 -24.94
CA ILE A 411 5.60 -16.53 -25.91
C ILE A 411 6.29 -16.01 -27.16
N GLU A 412 7.63 -15.88 -27.14
CA GLU A 412 8.39 -15.23 -28.22
C GLU A 412 8.19 -15.85 -29.60
N ALA A 413 8.00 -17.17 -29.66
CA ALA A 413 7.81 -17.87 -30.93
C ALA A 413 6.45 -17.58 -31.59
N ASN A 414 5.38 -17.40 -30.79
CA ASN A 414 4.01 -17.37 -31.28
C ASN A 414 3.33 -16.01 -31.16
N GLN A 415 3.75 -15.16 -30.19
CA GLN A 415 3.04 -13.93 -29.83
C GLN A 415 3.76 -12.65 -30.29
N LYS A 416 4.58 -12.73 -31.34
CA LYS A 416 5.06 -11.52 -32.04
C LYS A 416 4.07 -11.11 -33.13
N ASP A 417 3.81 -9.80 -33.22
CA ASP A 417 3.01 -9.22 -34.29
C ASP A 417 3.84 -9.00 -35.57
N LYS A 418 3.21 -8.46 -36.62
CA LYS A 418 3.85 -8.14 -37.92
C LYS A 418 4.99 -7.10 -37.80
N ASP A 419 5.01 -6.30 -36.75
CA ASP A 419 5.97 -5.21 -36.47
C ASP A 419 7.05 -5.65 -35.48
N ASP A 420 7.18 -6.97 -35.26
CA ASP A 420 8.11 -7.62 -34.31
C ASP A 420 7.93 -7.16 -32.84
N GLN A 421 6.70 -6.72 -32.47
CA GLN A 421 6.35 -6.43 -31.10
C GLN A 421 5.87 -7.70 -30.41
N LEU A 422 6.35 -7.95 -29.21
CA LEU A 422 5.92 -9.09 -28.40
C LEU A 422 4.66 -8.74 -27.62
N VAL A 423 3.60 -9.49 -27.81
CA VAL A 423 2.28 -9.22 -27.22
C VAL A 423 2.03 -10.14 -26.02
N TYR A 424 1.97 -9.53 -24.84
CA TYR A 424 1.58 -10.21 -23.60
C TYR A 424 0.06 -10.18 -23.48
N LEU A 425 -0.60 -11.30 -23.81
CA LEU A 425 -2.05 -11.42 -23.62
C LEU A 425 -2.37 -11.64 -22.15
N TYR A 426 -3.42 -10.99 -21.64
CA TYR A 426 -3.85 -11.18 -20.27
C TYR A 426 -5.36 -11.17 -20.09
N ALA A 427 -5.83 -11.81 -19.04
CA ALA A 427 -7.19 -11.77 -18.52
C ALA A 427 -7.17 -11.26 -17.07
N THR A 428 -8.25 -10.62 -16.65
CA THR A 428 -8.45 -10.16 -15.26
C THR A 428 -9.47 -10.99 -14.51
N ASP A 429 -10.30 -11.73 -15.24
CA ASP A 429 -11.26 -12.69 -14.70
C ASP A 429 -11.31 -13.91 -15.64
N LYS A 430 -11.02 -15.08 -15.06
CA LYS A 430 -10.93 -16.31 -15.84
C LYS A 430 -12.29 -16.81 -16.31
N ASP A 431 -13.32 -16.61 -15.52
CA ASP A 431 -14.66 -17.11 -15.79
C ASP A 431 -15.40 -16.18 -16.75
N ASP A 432 -15.41 -14.89 -16.49
CA ASP A 432 -16.04 -13.89 -17.36
C ASP A 432 -15.38 -13.83 -18.74
N GLN A 433 -14.05 -14.00 -18.81
CA GLN A 433 -13.28 -13.93 -20.05
C GLN A 433 -12.95 -15.31 -20.66
N TYR A 434 -13.56 -16.38 -20.14
CA TYR A 434 -13.27 -17.76 -20.55
C TYR A 434 -13.22 -17.97 -22.06
N SER A 435 -14.18 -17.42 -22.79
CA SER A 435 -14.28 -17.63 -24.23
C SER A 435 -13.20 -16.92 -25.05
N TYR A 436 -12.71 -15.79 -24.59
CA TYR A 436 -11.60 -15.06 -25.20
C TYR A 436 -10.28 -15.78 -24.89
N ILE A 437 -10.12 -16.24 -23.64
CA ILE A 437 -8.98 -17.07 -23.23
C ILE A 437 -8.91 -18.32 -24.10
N LYS A 438 -10.03 -19.01 -24.25
CA LYS A 438 -10.10 -20.23 -25.07
C LYS A 438 -9.73 -19.98 -26.54
N ALA A 439 -10.24 -18.88 -27.12
CA ALA A 439 -9.91 -18.51 -28.50
C ALA A 439 -8.38 -18.21 -28.67
N ALA A 440 -7.75 -17.61 -27.66
CA ALA A 440 -6.31 -17.39 -27.66
C ALA A 440 -5.54 -18.72 -27.55
N GLN A 441 -5.94 -19.59 -26.65
CA GLN A 441 -5.33 -20.92 -26.46
C GLN A 441 -5.47 -21.82 -27.68
N ASP A 442 -6.59 -21.78 -28.36
CA ASP A 442 -6.82 -22.56 -29.60
C ASP A 442 -5.87 -22.12 -30.74
N LYS A 443 -5.36 -20.89 -30.68
CA LYS A 443 -4.29 -20.40 -31.55
C LYS A 443 -2.87 -20.68 -31.03
N GLY A 444 -2.75 -21.38 -29.90
CA GLY A 444 -1.47 -21.68 -29.25
C GLY A 444 -0.85 -20.48 -28.51
N TYR A 445 -1.65 -19.48 -28.15
CA TYR A 445 -1.21 -18.35 -27.36
C TYR A 445 -1.35 -18.62 -25.86
N SER A 446 -0.39 -18.14 -25.08
CA SER A 446 -0.46 -18.13 -23.63
C SER A 446 -1.13 -16.84 -23.13
N VAL A 447 -1.92 -16.95 -22.08
CA VAL A 447 -2.66 -15.82 -21.50
C VAL A 447 -2.33 -15.71 -20.01
N LEU A 448 -1.86 -14.56 -19.57
CA LEU A 448 -1.62 -14.25 -18.16
C LEU A 448 -2.94 -14.04 -17.41
N LEU A 449 -2.96 -14.39 -16.13
CA LEU A 449 -4.03 -14.05 -15.21
C LEU A 449 -3.56 -12.90 -14.30
N LEU A 450 -4.10 -11.70 -14.53
CA LEU A 450 -3.80 -10.49 -13.81
C LEU A 450 -5.03 -10.04 -13.00
N ASP A 451 -5.38 -10.83 -11.97
CA ASP A 451 -6.58 -10.69 -11.14
C ASP A 451 -6.35 -9.91 -9.85
N GLY A 452 -5.11 -9.48 -9.58
CA GLY A 452 -4.74 -8.68 -8.42
C GLY A 452 -5.00 -7.18 -8.62
N GLN A 453 -5.25 -6.48 -7.51
CA GLN A 453 -5.58 -5.04 -7.53
C GLN A 453 -4.49 -4.16 -8.17
N LEU A 454 -3.22 -4.54 -8.05
CA LEU A 454 -2.08 -3.80 -8.60
C LEU A 454 -1.51 -4.41 -9.88
N ASP A 455 -2.05 -5.53 -10.37
CA ASP A 455 -1.49 -6.19 -11.55
C ASP A 455 -1.63 -5.29 -12.79
N VAL A 456 -2.82 -4.76 -13.06
CA VAL A 456 -3.05 -3.87 -14.21
C VAL A 456 -2.29 -2.54 -14.09
N PRO A 457 -2.26 -1.83 -12.94
CA PRO A 457 -1.39 -0.68 -12.76
C PRO A 457 0.10 -0.99 -13.04
N THR A 458 0.58 -2.17 -12.68
CA THR A 458 1.98 -2.58 -12.89
C THR A 458 2.32 -2.76 -14.37
N ILE A 459 1.35 -3.12 -15.23
CA ILE A 459 1.56 -3.30 -16.67
C ILE A 459 2.25 -2.07 -17.30
N GLN A 460 1.82 -0.87 -16.98
CA GLN A 460 2.39 0.34 -17.57
C GLN A 460 3.89 0.49 -17.24
N THR A 461 4.27 0.15 -16.02
CA THR A 461 5.69 0.15 -15.62
C THR A 461 6.47 -0.96 -16.34
N LEU A 462 5.87 -2.15 -16.49
CA LEU A 462 6.51 -3.26 -17.20
C LEU A 462 6.67 -2.96 -18.70
N GLU A 463 5.70 -2.34 -19.35
CA GLU A 463 5.80 -1.92 -20.76
C GLU A 463 6.95 -0.92 -21.00
N GLN A 464 7.26 -0.07 -20.03
CA GLN A 464 8.42 0.83 -20.09
C GLN A 464 9.77 0.09 -19.93
N LYS A 465 9.74 -1.05 -19.23
CA LYS A 465 10.93 -1.87 -18.95
C LYS A 465 11.17 -2.97 -20.00
N PHE A 466 10.10 -3.45 -20.63
CA PHE A 466 10.15 -4.50 -21.64
C PHE A 466 10.31 -3.87 -23.02
N GLU A 467 11.44 -4.14 -23.67
CA GLU A 467 11.68 -3.61 -25.01
C GLU A 467 10.77 -4.28 -26.05
N LYS A 468 10.25 -3.49 -27.00
CA LYS A 468 9.42 -3.96 -28.12
C LYS A 468 8.30 -4.89 -27.68
N SER A 469 7.56 -4.49 -26.67
CA SER A 469 6.44 -5.29 -26.17
C SER A 469 5.31 -4.43 -25.64
N HIS A 470 4.12 -5.01 -25.62
CA HIS A 470 2.96 -4.42 -24.98
C HIS A 470 2.06 -5.50 -24.39
N PHE A 471 1.20 -5.10 -23.46
CA PHE A 471 0.21 -5.97 -22.87
C PHE A 471 -1.17 -5.65 -23.47
N THR A 472 -1.94 -6.69 -23.76
CA THR A 472 -3.27 -6.55 -24.34
C THR A 472 -4.23 -7.52 -23.68
N ARG A 473 -5.38 -7.02 -23.20
CA ARG A 473 -6.39 -7.88 -22.57
C ARG A 473 -7.10 -8.69 -23.67
N VAL A 474 -7.37 -9.96 -23.39
CA VAL A 474 -7.90 -10.93 -24.39
C VAL A 474 -9.23 -10.55 -25.01
N ASP A 475 -10.02 -9.69 -24.35
CA ASP A 475 -11.31 -9.19 -24.83
C ASP A 475 -11.26 -7.76 -25.41
N SER A 476 -10.05 -7.22 -25.60
CA SER A 476 -9.90 -5.86 -26.13
C SER A 476 -10.13 -5.76 -27.63
N ASP A 477 -9.91 -6.85 -28.36
CA ASP A 477 -10.27 -6.98 -29.77
C ASP A 477 -10.46 -8.47 -30.12
N ILE A 478 -10.82 -8.76 -31.36
CA ILE A 478 -10.84 -10.13 -31.89
C ILE A 478 -9.42 -10.70 -31.93
N ILE A 479 -9.29 -12.01 -31.76
CA ILE A 479 -7.99 -12.67 -31.58
C ILE A 479 -6.97 -12.35 -32.69
N ASP A 480 -7.42 -12.23 -33.95
CA ASP A 480 -6.57 -11.94 -35.09
C ASP A 480 -6.09 -10.46 -35.14
N ARG A 481 -6.72 -9.57 -34.37
CA ARG A 481 -6.30 -8.18 -34.20
C ARG A 481 -5.50 -7.98 -32.91
N LEU A 482 -5.62 -8.83 -31.92
CA LEU A 482 -4.80 -8.79 -30.72
C LEU A 482 -3.32 -9.00 -31.05
N ILE A 483 -3.03 -9.95 -31.95
CA ILE A 483 -1.69 -10.21 -32.49
C ILE A 483 -1.79 -10.20 -34.01
N VAL A 484 -1.60 -9.03 -34.60
CA VAL A 484 -1.74 -8.85 -36.06
C VAL A 484 -0.62 -9.57 -36.78
N LYS A 485 -0.94 -10.66 -37.50
CA LYS A 485 -0.02 -11.39 -38.37
C LYS A 485 -0.04 -10.82 -39.79
N SER A 486 1.01 -11.03 -40.56
CA SER A 486 1.09 -10.60 -41.96
C SER A 486 0.07 -11.30 -42.89
N ASP A 487 -0.41 -12.46 -42.48
CA ASP A 487 -1.36 -13.33 -43.20
C ASP A 487 -2.77 -13.32 -42.58
N ALA A 488 -3.09 -12.33 -41.78
CA ALA A 488 -4.39 -12.21 -41.12
C ALA A 488 -5.55 -12.22 -42.20
N PRO A 489 -6.67 -12.93 -41.92
CA PRO A 489 -7.83 -12.95 -42.81
C PRO A 489 -8.33 -11.52 -43.07
N LYS A 490 -8.75 -11.28 -44.32
CA LYS A 490 -9.38 -10.02 -44.72
C LYS A 490 -10.86 -10.24 -44.95
N ASN A 491 -11.66 -9.26 -44.54
CA ASN A 491 -13.07 -9.22 -44.86
C ASN A 491 -13.25 -9.17 -46.42
N ASN A 492 -14.04 -10.11 -46.97
CA ASN A 492 -14.28 -10.20 -48.39
C ASN A 492 -15.53 -9.45 -48.86
N LEU A 493 -16.28 -8.82 -47.93
CA LEU A 493 -17.45 -7.99 -48.29
C LEU A 493 -17.02 -6.67 -48.89
N SER A 494 -17.80 -6.15 -49.81
CA SER A 494 -17.66 -4.76 -50.29
C SER A 494 -17.96 -3.76 -49.13
N GLU A 495 -17.48 -2.54 -49.26
CA GLU A 495 -17.73 -1.47 -48.29
C GLU A 495 -19.26 -1.25 -48.10
N GLY A 496 -20.02 -1.27 -49.18
CA GLY A 496 -21.48 -1.12 -49.10
C GLY A 496 -22.20 -2.26 -48.41
N GLU A 497 -21.75 -3.52 -48.62
CA GLU A 497 -22.29 -4.67 -47.89
C GLU A 497 -21.96 -4.64 -46.41
N SER A 498 -20.73 -4.26 -46.06
CA SER A 498 -20.27 -4.08 -44.67
C SER A 498 -21.06 -2.98 -43.96
N ASP A 499 -21.29 -1.84 -44.63
CA ASP A 499 -22.05 -0.72 -44.07
C ASP A 499 -23.53 -1.08 -43.87
N ASN A 500 -24.15 -1.76 -44.82
CA ASN A 500 -25.54 -2.21 -44.72
C ASN A 500 -25.71 -3.23 -43.60
N LEU A 501 -24.82 -4.22 -43.52
CA LEU A 501 -24.83 -5.22 -42.47
C LEU A 501 -24.63 -4.57 -41.08
N SER A 502 -23.66 -3.64 -40.95
CA SER A 502 -23.43 -2.87 -39.74
C SER A 502 -24.67 -2.08 -39.33
N ALA A 503 -25.36 -1.44 -40.27
CA ALA A 503 -26.59 -0.69 -40.03
C ALA A 503 -27.73 -1.57 -39.52
N VAL A 504 -27.90 -2.80 -40.08
CA VAL A 504 -28.90 -3.78 -39.62
C VAL A 504 -28.75 -4.04 -38.10
N PHE A 505 -27.54 -4.30 -37.63
CA PHE A 505 -27.30 -4.60 -36.22
C PHE A 505 -27.30 -3.32 -35.36
N ARG A 506 -26.67 -2.26 -35.82
CA ARG A 506 -26.58 -0.97 -35.07
C ARG A 506 -27.94 -0.39 -34.71
N THR A 507 -28.93 -0.50 -35.61
CA THR A 507 -30.28 0.04 -35.40
C THR A 507 -31.09 -0.73 -34.36
N GLN A 508 -30.66 -1.96 -34.00
CA GLN A 508 -31.33 -2.84 -33.04
C GLN A 508 -30.60 -2.97 -31.71
N LEU A 509 -29.42 -2.30 -31.55
CA LEU A 509 -28.69 -2.28 -30.30
C LEU A 509 -29.49 -1.54 -29.21
N PRO A 510 -29.58 -2.12 -28.01
CA PRO A 510 -30.25 -1.44 -26.91
C PRO A 510 -29.42 -0.22 -26.45
N LYS A 511 -30.11 0.81 -25.97
CA LYS A 511 -29.47 1.92 -25.27
C LYS A 511 -29.19 1.48 -23.85
N LEU A 512 -27.93 1.30 -23.51
CA LEU A 512 -27.47 0.99 -22.16
C LEU A 512 -26.90 2.27 -21.53
N ASP A 513 -27.11 2.45 -20.23
CA ASP A 513 -26.60 3.59 -19.51
C ASP A 513 -25.05 3.63 -19.56
N HIS A 514 -24.51 4.79 -19.85
CA HIS A 514 -23.06 5.02 -19.95
C HIS A 514 -22.31 4.04 -20.88
N THR A 515 -22.98 3.56 -21.96
CA THR A 515 -22.40 2.58 -22.89
C THR A 515 -22.64 3.00 -24.33
N GLU A 516 -21.59 2.94 -25.15
CA GLU A 516 -21.65 3.19 -26.59
C GLU A 516 -21.12 1.96 -27.36
N PHE A 517 -21.79 1.58 -28.44
CA PHE A 517 -21.38 0.50 -29.33
C PHE A 517 -20.99 1.01 -30.70
N MET A 518 -19.82 0.56 -31.17
CA MET A 518 -19.42 0.64 -32.58
C MET A 518 -19.61 -0.72 -33.23
N VAL A 519 -20.28 -0.78 -34.37
CA VAL A 519 -20.47 -2.04 -35.10
C VAL A 519 -19.41 -2.18 -36.19
N GLN A 520 -18.70 -3.30 -36.19
CA GLN A 520 -17.64 -3.63 -37.14
C GLN A 520 -17.94 -4.98 -37.80
N VAL A 521 -17.41 -5.19 -39.01
CA VAL A 521 -17.56 -6.45 -39.73
C VAL A 521 -16.18 -7.01 -40.04
N ASP A 522 -15.95 -8.29 -39.66
CA ASP A 522 -14.68 -8.98 -39.86
C ASP A 522 -14.88 -10.43 -40.24
N ALA A 523 -13.86 -11.04 -40.85
CA ALA A 523 -13.78 -12.45 -41.14
C ALA A 523 -13.15 -13.23 -40.02
N LEU A 524 -13.92 -14.00 -39.23
CA LEU A 524 -13.43 -14.74 -38.06
C LEU A 524 -13.42 -16.27 -38.30
N GLY A 525 -13.78 -16.70 -39.51
CA GLY A 525 -13.99 -18.13 -39.86
C GLY A 525 -15.40 -18.65 -39.55
N ALA A 526 -15.87 -19.61 -40.32
CA ALA A 526 -17.25 -20.08 -40.27
C ALA A 526 -17.64 -20.77 -38.94
N GLU A 527 -16.69 -21.39 -38.27
CA GLU A 527 -16.88 -22.10 -36.99
C GLU A 527 -16.77 -21.18 -35.77
N SER A 528 -16.29 -19.95 -35.96
CA SER A 528 -16.19 -18.94 -34.91
C SER A 528 -17.57 -18.34 -34.61
N ARG A 529 -17.69 -17.61 -33.52
CA ARG A 529 -18.96 -17.00 -33.11
C ARG A 529 -19.51 -16.02 -34.15
N PRO A 530 -20.83 -15.93 -34.28
CA PRO A 530 -21.44 -15.02 -35.25
C PRO A 530 -21.25 -13.56 -34.88
N VAL A 531 -21.27 -13.23 -33.57
CA VAL A 531 -21.11 -11.87 -33.04
C VAL A 531 -20.25 -11.91 -31.77
N VAL A 532 -19.31 -11.00 -31.66
CA VAL A 532 -18.42 -10.86 -30.53
C VAL A 532 -18.42 -9.39 -30.05
N ILE A 533 -18.45 -9.17 -28.73
CA ILE A 533 -18.27 -7.83 -28.17
C ILE A 533 -16.83 -7.71 -27.66
N THR A 534 -16.15 -6.64 -28.05
CA THR A 534 -14.80 -6.33 -27.56
C THR A 534 -14.76 -4.92 -26.96
N GLN A 535 -13.79 -4.65 -26.08
CA GLN A 535 -13.65 -3.35 -25.41
C GLN A 535 -12.28 -2.76 -25.70
N ASN A 536 -12.22 -1.57 -26.30
CA ASN A 536 -10.97 -0.91 -26.66
C ASN A 536 -10.03 -0.80 -25.48
N GLU A 537 -8.82 -1.34 -25.60
CA GLU A 537 -7.78 -1.40 -24.54
C GLU A 537 -7.41 -0.01 -24.00
N TYR A 538 -7.15 0.93 -24.89
CA TYR A 538 -6.71 2.27 -24.50
C TYR A 538 -7.76 2.99 -23.64
N MET A 539 -9.01 3.04 -24.10
CA MET A 539 -10.09 3.72 -23.39
C MET A 539 -10.37 3.06 -22.04
N ARG A 540 -10.35 1.75 -22.00
CA ARG A 540 -10.54 0.98 -20.78
C ARG A 540 -9.43 1.29 -19.74
N ARG A 541 -8.15 1.24 -20.16
CA ARG A 541 -7.02 1.56 -19.26
C ARG A 541 -7.10 3.00 -18.77
N MET A 542 -7.42 3.97 -19.61
CA MET A 542 -7.58 5.37 -19.20
C MET A 542 -8.66 5.50 -18.13
N LYS A 543 -9.78 4.78 -18.29
CA LYS A 543 -10.88 4.79 -17.32
C LYS A 543 -10.50 4.10 -16.01
N GLU A 544 -9.78 2.99 -16.05
CA GLU A 544 -9.26 2.32 -14.85
C GLU A 544 -8.26 3.21 -14.10
N MET A 545 -7.33 3.84 -14.81
CA MET A 545 -6.36 4.77 -14.22
C MET A 545 -7.00 5.99 -13.58
N SER A 546 -8.13 6.45 -14.12
CA SER A 546 -8.86 7.61 -13.58
C SER A 546 -9.35 7.41 -12.14
N LYS A 547 -9.46 6.15 -11.69
CA LYS A 547 -9.82 5.80 -10.30
C LYS A 547 -8.69 6.08 -9.31
N PHE A 548 -7.44 6.08 -9.79
CA PHE A 548 -6.25 6.25 -8.96
C PHE A 548 -5.56 7.61 -9.13
N GLN A 549 -5.86 8.34 -10.23
CA GLN A 549 -5.21 9.61 -10.54
C GLN A 549 -6.24 10.74 -10.66
N PRO A 550 -6.31 11.68 -9.70
CA PRO A 550 -7.30 12.78 -9.69
C PRO A 550 -7.31 13.63 -10.96
N GLY A 551 -6.15 13.79 -11.63
CA GLY A 551 -6.04 14.54 -12.89
C GLY A 551 -6.69 13.88 -14.10
N MET A 552 -7.10 12.62 -14.01
CA MET A 552 -7.72 11.83 -15.09
C MET A 552 -9.22 11.60 -14.89
N SER A 553 -9.87 12.27 -13.95
CA SER A 553 -11.29 12.12 -13.62
C SER A 553 -12.24 12.28 -14.81
N PHE A 554 -11.85 13.05 -15.84
CA PHE A 554 -12.60 13.20 -17.10
C PHE A 554 -12.85 11.85 -17.79
N TYR A 555 -11.84 10.97 -17.86
CA TYR A 555 -12.01 9.64 -18.48
C TYR A 555 -12.97 8.75 -17.68
N GLY A 556 -13.04 8.91 -16.37
CA GLY A 556 -13.99 8.19 -15.52
C GLY A 556 -15.46 8.47 -15.79
N GLN A 557 -15.75 9.65 -16.37
CA GLN A 557 -17.10 10.09 -16.71
C GLN A 557 -17.50 9.74 -18.16
N MET A 558 -16.57 9.34 -19.01
CA MET A 558 -16.85 8.94 -20.38
C MET A 558 -17.66 7.63 -20.42
N PRO A 559 -18.55 7.44 -21.42
CA PRO A 559 -19.23 6.17 -21.62
C PRO A 559 -18.21 5.05 -21.88
N ASP A 560 -18.58 3.82 -21.52
CA ASP A 560 -17.83 2.63 -21.92
C ASP A 560 -18.01 2.40 -23.41
N SER A 561 -16.92 2.32 -24.16
CA SER A 561 -16.92 2.10 -25.60
C SER A 561 -16.64 0.63 -25.90
N PHE A 562 -17.58 -0.01 -26.58
CA PHE A 562 -17.49 -1.41 -27.03
C PHE A 562 -17.58 -1.51 -28.54
N ASN A 563 -16.95 -2.53 -29.11
CA ASN A 563 -17.15 -2.93 -30.50
C ASN A 563 -18.05 -4.16 -30.54
N LEU A 564 -19.11 -4.11 -31.34
CA LEU A 564 -19.88 -5.28 -31.74
C LEU A 564 -19.32 -5.77 -33.09
N VAL A 565 -18.54 -6.84 -33.05
CA VAL A 565 -17.89 -7.38 -34.23
C VAL A 565 -18.75 -8.48 -34.84
N LEU A 566 -19.18 -8.30 -36.08
CA LEU A 566 -19.99 -9.23 -36.86
C LEU A 566 -19.07 -10.13 -37.69
N ASN A 567 -19.19 -11.46 -37.53
CA ASN A 567 -18.40 -12.42 -38.27
C ASN A 567 -18.97 -12.64 -39.65
N SER A 568 -18.40 -12.02 -40.69
CA SER A 568 -18.83 -12.14 -42.06
C SER A 568 -18.77 -13.58 -42.66
N ASP A 569 -17.99 -14.46 -42.04
CA ASP A 569 -17.89 -15.88 -42.50
C ASP A 569 -18.95 -16.77 -41.90
N HIS A 570 -19.58 -16.37 -40.80
CA HIS A 570 -20.54 -17.20 -40.09
C HIS A 570 -21.87 -17.36 -40.89
N PRO A 571 -22.42 -18.59 -41.02
CA PRO A 571 -23.62 -18.84 -41.85
C PRO A 571 -24.84 -17.99 -41.46
N LEU A 572 -25.07 -17.74 -40.14
CA LEU A 572 -26.18 -16.90 -39.68
C LEU A 572 -25.99 -15.43 -40.04
N VAL A 573 -24.79 -14.89 -40.06
CA VAL A 573 -24.50 -13.51 -40.43
C VAL A 573 -24.62 -13.34 -41.93
N LYS A 574 -24.13 -14.32 -42.74
CA LYS A 574 -24.35 -14.37 -44.19
C LYS A 574 -25.83 -14.43 -44.55
N LYS A 575 -26.61 -15.26 -43.85
CA LYS A 575 -28.06 -15.31 -44.01
C LYS A 575 -28.72 -13.95 -43.78
N VAL A 576 -28.35 -13.23 -42.70
CA VAL A 576 -28.86 -11.87 -42.42
C VAL A 576 -28.46 -10.90 -43.51
N LEU A 577 -27.23 -10.97 -44.04
CA LEU A 577 -26.76 -10.12 -45.13
C LEU A 577 -27.60 -10.35 -46.40
N ASP A 578 -27.77 -11.62 -46.82
CA ASP A 578 -28.51 -11.97 -48.04
C ASP A 578 -29.98 -11.60 -47.92
N GLU A 579 -30.63 -11.93 -46.82
CA GLU A 579 -32.04 -11.61 -46.55
C GLU A 579 -32.28 -10.09 -46.46
N SER A 580 -31.41 -9.34 -45.82
CA SER A 580 -31.52 -7.89 -45.72
C SER A 580 -31.35 -7.23 -47.08
N ALA A 581 -30.35 -7.67 -47.86
CA ALA A 581 -30.11 -7.17 -49.21
C ALA A 581 -31.34 -7.39 -50.13
N ALA A 582 -31.91 -8.62 -50.08
CA ALA A 582 -33.10 -8.95 -50.89
C ALA A 582 -34.34 -8.15 -50.48
N ALA A 583 -34.60 -8.02 -49.16
CA ALA A 583 -35.79 -7.32 -48.65
C ALA A 583 -35.76 -5.80 -48.80
N THR A 584 -34.58 -5.19 -48.81
CA THR A 584 -34.43 -3.72 -48.85
C THR A 584 -34.08 -3.18 -50.25
N LYS A 585 -33.76 -4.04 -51.23
CA LYS A 585 -33.23 -3.65 -52.53
C LYS A 585 -34.05 -2.62 -53.25
N GLU A 586 -35.37 -2.82 -53.41
CA GLU A 586 -36.24 -1.92 -54.11
C GLU A 586 -36.35 -0.52 -53.45
N ALA A 587 -36.40 -0.51 -52.11
CA ALA A 587 -36.51 0.74 -51.36
C ALA A 587 -35.18 1.48 -51.27
N LEU A 588 -34.03 0.81 -51.22
CA LEU A 588 -32.72 1.42 -51.14
C LEU A 588 -32.20 1.96 -52.49
N GLN A 589 -32.55 1.33 -53.61
CA GLN A 589 -32.00 1.68 -54.91
C GLN A 589 -32.15 3.19 -55.26
N PRO A 590 -33.31 3.84 -55.10
CA PRO A 590 -33.44 5.29 -55.37
C PRO A 590 -32.67 6.13 -54.33
N ILE A 591 -32.64 5.75 -53.07
CA ILE A 591 -31.95 6.46 -52.01
C ILE A 591 -30.44 6.43 -52.22
N GLU A 592 -29.88 5.26 -52.58
CA GLU A 592 -28.45 5.12 -52.84
C GLU A 592 -28.00 5.86 -54.12
N ALA A 593 -28.83 5.94 -55.15
CA ALA A 593 -28.54 6.74 -56.32
C ALA A 593 -28.48 8.22 -55.99
N GLU A 594 -29.42 8.76 -55.17
CA GLU A 594 -29.44 10.13 -54.73
C GLU A 594 -28.28 10.41 -53.77
N LEU A 595 -28.00 9.52 -52.80
CA LEU A 595 -26.88 9.63 -51.88
C LEU A 595 -25.55 9.77 -52.64
N LYS A 596 -25.30 8.92 -53.63
CA LYS A 596 -24.10 8.99 -54.46
C LYS A 596 -23.97 10.34 -55.17
N GLY A 597 -25.12 10.89 -55.67
CA GLY A 597 -25.16 12.25 -56.28
C GLY A 597 -24.77 13.35 -55.31
N GLN A 598 -25.32 13.31 -54.09
CA GLN A 598 -25.04 14.28 -53.07
C GLN A 598 -23.60 14.18 -52.52
N GLU A 599 -23.06 12.97 -52.35
CA GLU A 599 -21.67 12.76 -51.98
C GLU A 599 -20.69 13.26 -53.07
N ALA A 600 -20.97 13.07 -54.32
CA ALA A 600 -20.19 13.62 -55.43
C ALA A 600 -20.22 15.18 -55.44
N ARG A 601 -21.39 15.79 -55.16
CA ARG A 601 -21.54 17.23 -55.00
C ARG A 601 -20.69 17.74 -53.78
N LEU A 602 -20.79 17.11 -52.65
CA LEU A 602 -20.01 17.46 -51.45
C LEU A 602 -18.50 17.32 -51.70
N ALA A 603 -18.06 16.25 -52.35
CA ALA A 603 -16.67 16.06 -52.72
C ALA A 603 -16.12 17.14 -53.64
N ALA A 604 -16.93 17.58 -54.63
CA ALA A 604 -16.58 18.69 -55.53
C ALA A 604 -16.44 20.03 -54.77
N ILE A 605 -17.34 20.30 -53.82
CA ILE A 605 -17.28 21.49 -52.97
C ILE A 605 -16.03 21.47 -52.08
N ARG A 606 -15.74 20.34 -51.43
CA ARG A 606 -14.53 20.17 -50.61
C ARG A 606 -13.26 20.37 -51.42
N ALA A 607 -13.16 19.77 -52.61
CA ALA A 607 -12.01 19.93 -53.51
C ALA A 607 -11.80 21.37 -54.01
N GLN A 608 -12.87 22.14 -54.11
CA GLN A 608 -12.78 23.60 -54.43
C GLN A 608 -12.30 24.39 -53.21
N GLN A 609 -12.80 24.09 -52.03
CA GLN A 609 -12.46 24.80 -50.80
C GLN A 609 -11.03 24.48 -50.32
N GLU A 610 -10.51 23.29 -50.55
CA GLU A 610 -9.11 22.91 -50.23
C GLU A 610 -8.08 23.73 -51.04
N LYS A 611 -8.47 24.32 -52.17
CA LYS A 611 -7.61 25.21 -52.95
C LYS A 611 -7.51 26.61 -52.37
N LYS A 612 -8.40 27.00 -51.44
CA LYS A 612 -8.44 28.29 -50.77
C LYS A 612 -7.76 28.18 -49.39
N LYS A 613 -7.10 29.25 -48.93
CA LYS A 613 -6.66 29.33 -47.55
C LYS A 613 -7.85 29.50 -46.62
N TYR A 614 -7.73 29.11 -45.36
CA TYR A 614 -8.84 29.16 -44.39
C TYR A 614 -9.46 30.57 -44.23
N ASP A 615 -8.65 31.59 -44.31
CA ASP A 615 -9.01 33.01 -44.25
C ASP A 615 -9.63 33.56 -45.56
N GLU A 616 -9.53 32.82 -46.65
CA GLU A 616 -10.13 33.13 -47.96
C GLU A 616 -11.50 32.46 -48.16
N LEU A 617 -11.91 31.57 -47.21
CA LEU A 617 -13.21 30.92 -47.26
C LEU A 617 -14.31 31.92 -46.86
N THR A 618 -15.19 32.23 -47.83
CA THR A 618 -16.32 33.09 -47.59
C THR A 618 -17.43 32.42 -46.79
N GLN A 619 -18.37 33.20 -46.24
CA GLN A 619 -19.54 32.65 -45.56
C GLN A 619 -20.37 31.80 -46.51
N GLU A 620 -20.48 32.20 -47.78
CA GLU A 620 -21.17 31.45 -48.84
C GLU A 620 -20.53 30.07 -49.08
N ASP A 621 -19.19 29.97 -49.08
CA ASP A 621 -18.49 28.71 -49.21
C ASP A 621 -18.86 27.75 -48.04
N LYS A 622 -18.91 28.28 -46.82
CA LYS A 622 -19.28 27.52 -45.61
C LYS A 622 -20.73 27.06 -45.65
N ASP A 623 -21.62 27.94 -46.07
CA ASP A 623 -23.05 27.64 -46.17
C ASP A 623 -23.33 26.57 -47.25
N GLN A 624 -22.69 26.65 -48.42
CA GLN A 624 -22.79 25.66 -49.49
C GLN A 624 -22.30 24.27 -49.03
N LYS A 625 -21.20 24.23 -48.24
CA LYS A 625 -20.69 22.96 -47.67
C LYS A 625 -21.67 22.41 -46.65
N ALA A 626 -22.17 23.24 -45.74
CA ALA A 626 -23.11 22.84 -44.72
C ALA A 626 -24.42 22.32 -45.33
N GLU A 627 -24.93 22.96 -46.40
CA GLU A 627 -26.11 22.49 -47.12
C GLU A 627 -25.88 21.13 -47.80
N ALA A 628 -24.72 20.94 -48.44
CA ALA A 628 -24.37 19.66 -49.07
C ALA A 628 -24.16 18.54 -48.02
N GLU A 629 -23.53 18.84 -46.89
CA GLU A 629 -23.39 17.89 -45.77
C GLU A 629 -24.76 17.51 -45.21
N LYS A 630 -25.67 18.45 -45.05
CA LYS A 630 -27.05 18.19 -44.63
C LYS A 630 -27.80 17.32 -45.62
N ALA A 631 -27.67 17.55 -46.92
CA ALA A 631 -28.34 16.74 -47.98
C ALA A 631 -27.80 15.31 -47.97
N VAL A 632 -26.49 15.10 -47.78
CA VAL A 632 -25.89 13.77 -47.61
C VAL A 632 -26.44 13.11 -46.35
N GLN A 633 -26.52 13.79 -45.23
CA GLN A 633 -27.04 13.25 -43.98
C GLN A 633 -28.51 12.85 -44.10
N GLU A 634 -29.35 13.66 -44.74
CA GLU A 634 -30.76 13.34 -44.95
C GLU A 634 -30.96 12.05 -45.76
N GLN A 635 -30.12 11.79 -46.77
CA GLN A 635 -30.19 10.53 -47.52
C GLN A 635 -29.66 9.34 -46.70
N LYS A 636 -28.61 9.50 -45.89
CA LYS A 636 -28.12 8.51 -44.94
C LYS A 636 -29.17 8.17 -43.88
N ASP A 637 -29.91 9.12 -43.40
CA ASP A 637 -30.99 8.90 -42.44
C ASP A 637 -32.15 8.13 -43.07
N LYS A 638 -32.55 8.44 -44.31
CA LYS A 638 -33.56 7.67 -45.04
C LYS A 638 -33.10 6.24 -45.27
N LYS A 639 -31.85 6.03 -45.69
CA LYS A 639 -31.26 4.68 -45.84
C LYS A 639 -31.31 3.90 -44.53
N THR A 640 -30.91 4.52 -43.43
CA THR A 640 -30.95 3.96 -42.12
C THR A 640 -32.36 3.58 -41.65
N ALA A 641 -33.35 4.41 -41.95
CA ALA A 641 -34.75 4.15 -41.60
C ALA A 641 -35.31 2.89 -42.33
N VAL A 642 -35.01 2.72 -43.62
CA VAL A 642 -35.40 1.53 -44.37
C VAL A 642 -34.79 0.26 -43.80
N ILE A 643 -33.48 0.32 -43.47
CA ILE A 643 -32.76 -0.80 -42.88
C ILE A 643 -33.31 -1.13 -41.47
N ALA A 644 -33.59 -0.08 -40.66
CA ALA A 644 -34.14 -0.24 -39.32
C ALA A 644 -35.51 -0.92 -39.30
N ASP A 645 -36.37 -0.61 -40.27
CA ASP A 645 -37.70 -1.18 -40.41
C ASP A 645 -37.62 -2.68 -40.72
N TYR A 646 -36.74 -3.09 -41.63
CA TYR A 646 -36.43 -4.50 -41.87
C TYR A 646 -35.88 -5.18 -40.60
N ALA A 647 -34.87 -4.60 -39.99
CA ALA A 647 -34.16 -5.21 -38.88
C ALA A 647 -35.04 -5.41 -37.64
N LYS A 648 -36.01 -4.50 -37.39
CA LYS A 648 -36.97 -4.57 -36.28
C LYS A 648 -37.80 -5.87 -36.28
N GLY A 649 -38.11 -6.42 -37.45
CA GLY A 649 -38.85 -7.68 -37.60
C GLY A 649 -37.96 -8.93 -37.59
N ASN A 650 -36.65 -8.79 -37.63
CA ASN A 650 -35.74 -9.93 -37.79
C ASN A 650 -35.34 -10.55 -36.44
N SER A 651 -35.92 -11.71 -36.11
CA SER A 651 -35.68 -12.43 -34.86
C SER A 651 -34.23 -12.92 -34.70
N VAL A 652 -33.55 -13.25 -35.84
CA VAL A 652 -32.15 -13.72 -35.82
C VAL A 652 -31.23 -12.59 -35.42
N VAL A 653 -31.41 -11.35 -35.94
CA VAL A 653 -30.62 -10.18 -35.55
C VAL A 653 -30.71 -9.93 -34.04
N HIS A 654 -31.93 -9.89 -33.51
CA HIS A 654 -32.16 -9.73 -32.08
C HIS A 654 -31.52 -10.84 -31.25
N GLN A 655 -31.63 -12.11 -31.72
CA GLN A 655 -31.06 -13.24 -31.02
C GLN A 655 -29.54 -13.15 -30.95
N LEU A 656 -28.88 -12.79 -32.07
CA LEU A 656 -27.43 -12.66 -32.13
C LEU A 656 -26.88 -11.51 -31.25
N ILE A 657 -27.57 -10.38 -31.26
CA ILE A 657 -27.21 -9.23 -30.35
C ILE A 657 -27.33 -9.67 -28.90
N ASP A 658 -28.48 -10.27 -28.54
CA ASP A 658 -28.73 -10.64 -27.13
C ASP A 658 -27.80 -11.74 -26.63
N LEU A 659 -27.41 -12.70 -27.51
CA LEU A 659 -26.38 -13.69 -27.18
C LEU A 659 -25.04 -13.05 -26.87
N ALA A 660 -24.61 -12.06 -27.65
CA ALA A 660 -23.37 -11.35 -27.43
C ALA A 660 -23.41 -10.50 -26.14
N LEU A 661 -24.54 -9.83 -25.86
CA LEU A 661 -24.75 -9.06 -24.63
C LEU A 661 -24.80 -9.97 -23.40
N LEU A 662 -25.49 -11.15 -23.51
CA LEU A 662 -25.55 -12.11 -22.40
C LEU A 662 -24.16 -12.61 -22.00
N GLN A 663 -23.34 -12.94 -23.00
CA GLN A 663 -21.99 -13.42 -22.79
C GLN A 663 -21.11 -12.41 -22.04
N ASN A 664 -21.36 -11.13 -22.22
CA ASN A 664 -20.60 -10.04 -21.58
C ASN A 664 -21.32 -9.49 -20.32
N GLY A 665 -22.30 -10.22 -19.78
CA GLY A 665 -23.04 -9.80 -18.57
C GLY A 665 -23.89 -8.53 -18.72
N MET A 666 -24.12 -8.09 -19.97
CA MET A 666 -24.83 -6.85 -20.30
C MET A 666 -26.34 -7.07 -20.49
N LEU A 667 -26.81 -8.31 -20.65
CA LEU A 667 -28.23 -8.65 -20.84
C LEU A 667 -28.85 -8.95 -19.48
N LYS A 668 -29.76 -8.07 -19.01
CA LYS A 668 -30.39 -8.17 -17.68
C LYS A 668 -31.88 -7.83 -17.73
N GLY A 669 -32.61 -8.17 -16.68
CA GLY A 669 -33.99 -7.77 -16.46
C GLY A 669 -34.95 -8.21 -17.56
N GLU A 670 -35.79 -7.28 -18.06
CA GLU A 670 -36.80 -7.53 -19.07
C GLU A 670 -36.23 -8.02 -20.42
N ALA A 671 -35.04 -7.51 -20.78
CA ALA A 671 -34.35 -7.91 -21.99
C ALA A 671 -33.92 -9.41 -21.95
N LEU A 672 -33.44 -9.86 -20.81
CA LEU A 672 -33.11 -11.26 -20.56
C LEU A 672 -34.36 -12.17 -20.64
N ASP A 673 -35.47 -11.73 -20.05
CA ASP A 673 -36.73 -12.49 -20.11
C ASP A 673 -37.26 -12.63 -21.56
N LYS A 674 -37.21 -11.54 -22.34
CA LYS A 674 -37.56 -11.56 -23.77
C LYS A 674 -36.66 -12.47 -24.58
N PHE A 675 -35.34 -12.45 -24.31
CA PHE A 675 -34.37 -13.34 -24.94
C PHE A 675 -34.68 -14.80 -24.64
N LEU A 676 -34.94 -15.15 -23.38
CA LEU A 676 -35.26 -16.53 -23.00
C LEU A 676 -36.54 -17.03 -23.68
N LYS A 677 -37.60 -16.23 -23.72
CA LYS A 677 -38.85 -16.56 -24.42
C LYS A 677 -38.62 -16.84 -25.92
N ARG A 678 -37.91 -15.93 -26.59
CA ARG A 678 -37.55 -16.08 -28.00
C ARG A 678 -36.68 -17.30 -28.25
N SER A 679 -35.72 -17.60 -27.37
CA SER A 679 -34.86 -18.79 -27.46
C SER A 679 -35.67 -20.09 -27.37
N VAL A 680 -36.67 -20.17 -26.49
CA VAL A 680 -37.59 -21.33 -26.40
C VAL A 680 -38.41 -21.49 -27.67
N ASP A 681 -38.88 -20.39 -28.25
CA ASP A 681 -39.67 -20.43 -29.49
C ASP A 681 -38.85 -20.87 -30.70
N LEU A 682 -37.54 -20.57 -30.73
CA LEU A 682 -36.60 -21.02 -31.77
C LEU A 682 -36.26 -22.52 -31.69
N ILE A 683 -36.42 -23.12 -30.52
CA ILE A 683 -36.14 -24.55 -30.28
C ILE A 683 -37.35 -25.43 -30.64
N LYS A 684 -38.57 -24.87 -30.62
CA LYS A 684 -39.80 -25.55 -31.01
C LYS A 684 -39.88 -25.70 -32.54
#